data_4d5ab5911bc5a4a4e3fe84d1a9bf207d
#
_entry.id   4d5ab5911bc5a4a4e3fe84d1a9bf207d
#
_cell.length_a   1.000
_cell.length_b   1.000
_cell.length_c   1.000
_cell.angle_alpha   90.00
_cell.angle_beta   90.00
_cell.angle_gamma   90.00
#
_symmetry.space_group_name_H-M   'P 1'
#
loop_
_entity.id
_entity.type
_entity.pdbx_description
1 polymer ?
#
loop_
_entity_poly.entity_id
_entity_poly.type
_entity_poly.pdbx_seq_one_letter_code
_entity_poly.pdbx_strand_id
1 'polypeptide(L)'
;MNRKLITAATLLLGCALPSTAQTDTIRIDLQQKGAVVSPNLYGIFFEEINHAGDGGLYAELVQNRGFEEHVLPSGMTWRDGRAYAPDAMNYEHRRNRNWNIPWNIEEKQMTGWRIDGVKATVKGEVIEAATPLHENTPHAMRLSISKVQKGGRAVLSNTGYWGIGLKQGERYDLRFYVRSADYRGTITARLVNGETGASLGTATFASQPMNDWTELTATLTADGSAAKGELALEFDKKGTVFVDYVSLFPQATFKGRKNGQRADVAQMLADLHPRFMRWPGGCIVEGATYDNRVKWKETLGDPMTRRGEWDLWGYRATWGMGYHEFLQFCEDLGMDAMFVNNAGMSCSVRNGDFVNSDADMEAVVQDFRDAIDYALGDPARNKWAKMRADAGHPRPFPLKYVEIGNENVGPEYVTHFNYIFKKLKAEYPNITFINTLGHTDPLLSQVPGTYMVDPHWYRDPNFFFNNNHLFDEAPRTHDIYVGEYACNAGVGAGNLLAALSEAAFIMGMERNSDVVKMTSYAPLFENENRRDWPTNLIHINSTEVYGRASYYVQQMAAEHRPTYNVYVSEPTTDGQETFAAKPAAQTRHFCQTGFDEKTSELVIKVVNGTEQPYRRSFTVEGARSVMPTGHVVTLSGNAQDENTFEQPTKLAPQTSVYGKFGKQFDYEFAPMSFTVMRLKVELAGTAPAATTMQPRRRGFQREAFTTATPMVHDPVMAKDGDTYFLYATGMGIQQMTSKDRQTWTVLPQPVMSVIPGWTTDSVPGFGSHVWAPDVIQWHGKWWIAYSCSTFGKNGSAIGLLSTRSLHGGTWKDEGCIVTSHERRKDSDGKPTGDNWNAIDPNFVIDTATDTPWLVWGSFWDGIQLARLDSTMHIAQGEKPRTIARRFDPDYKPTEPNPTSRFAGTNAIEAPFIFRHGDYYYLFVSWDYCCRGAKSNYRVAVGRSKTVAGPYLDRNGKDMAKGGGTLFLEGDKKEWEAAGHCAAYTFDNEDIFICHGYSATQNGAALLIQRPISWTADQWPVLQ
;
A
#
# COMPACT_ATOMS: atom_id res chain seq x y z
N MET A 1 -43.86 -49.61 -50.12
CA MET A 1 -45.22 -49.96 -49.61
C MET A 1 -45.48 -49.12 -48.40
N ASN A 2 -46.53 -48.37 -48.45
CA ASN A 2 -47.14 -47.42 -47.58
C ASN A 2 -47.19 -47.80 -46.08
N ARG A 3 -47.01 -46.82 -45.19
CA ARG A 3 -48.09 -46.40 -44.29
C ARG A 3 -47.76 -45.05 -43.61
N LYS A 4 -48.63 -44.06 -43.91
CA LYS A 4 -48.75 -42.77 -43.25
C LYS A 4 -49.26 -42.98 -41.82
N LEU A 5 -48.72 -42.18 -40.87
CA LEU A 5 -49.41 -41.90 -39.63
C LEU A 5 -49.44 -40.36 -39.41
N ILE A 6 -50.62 -39.85 -39.39
CA ILE A 6 -51.00 -38.46 -39.11
C ILE A 6 -50.98 -38.31 -37.58
N THR A 7 -50.26 -37.35 -37.08
CA THR A 7 -50.36 -36.94 -35.66
C THR A 7 -50.80 -35.50 -35.63
N ALA A 8 -51.95 -35.27 -35.00
CA ALA A 8 -52.57 -33.98 -34.84
C ALA A 8 -51.76 -33.07 -33.91
N ALA A 9 -51.42 -31.85 -34.34
CA ALA A 9 -50.87 -30.82 -33.50
C ALA A 9 -51.98 -30.05 -32.79
N THR A 10 -52.07 -30.19 -31.50
CA THR A 10 -52.89 -29.33 -30.65
C THR A 10 -52.15 -28.03 -30.36
N LEU A 11 -52.58 -26.92 -30.97
CA LEU A 11 -52.11 -25.57 -30.61
C LEU A 11 -52.63 -25.22 -29.21
N LEU A 12 -51.73 -25.17 -28.20
CA LEU A 12 -51.95 -24.44 -26.98
C LEU A 12 -51.45 -23.02 -27.17
N LEU A 13 -52.41 -22.07 -27.36
CA LEU A 13 -52.18 -20.64 -27.20
C LEU A 13 -51.89 -20.40 -25.70
N GLY A 14 -50.61 -20.37 -25.32
CA GLY A 14 -50.17 -19.80 -24.06
C GLY A 14 -50.21 -18.27 -24.17
N CYS A 15 -51.15 -17.61 -23.51
CA CYS A 15 -51.07 -16.18 -23.22
C CYS A 15 -49.87 -15.92 -22.38
N ALA A 16 -48.76 -15.48 -23.00
CA ALA A 16 -47.67 -14.84 -22.29
C ALA A 16 -48.18 -13.51 -21.76
N LEU A 17 -48.58 -13.46 -20.50
CA LEU A 17 -48.64 -12.20 -19.75
C LEU A 17 -47.24 -11.56 -19.81
N PRO A 18 -47.10 -10.29 -20.17
CA PRO A 18 -45.85 -9.62 -19.98
C PRO A 18 -45.53 -9.64 -18.48
N SER A 19 -44.50 -10.36 -18.08
CA SER A 19 -43.93 -10.16 -16.77
C SER A 19 -43.45 -8.71 -16.77
N THR A 20 -44.16 -7.85 -16.08
CA THR A 20 -43.67 -6.54 -15.69
C THR A 20 -42.47 -6.87 -14.78
N ALA A 21 -41.26 -6.82 -15.35
CA ALA A 21 -40.07 -6.76 -14.54
C ALA A 21 -40.27 -5.59 -13.58
N GLN A 22 -40.38 -5.88 -12.31
CA GLN A 22 -40.44 -4.87 -11.26
C GLN A 22 -39.11 -4.12 -11.36
N THR A 23 -39.16 -2.91 -11.93
CA THR A 23 -37.99 -2.05 -12.02
C THR A 23 -37.65 -1.62 -10.58
N ASP A 24 -36.55 -2.13 -10.03
CA ASP A 24 -36.09 -1.73 -8.73
C ASP A 24 -35.86 -0.22 -8.76
N THR A 25 -36.58 0.52 -7.94
CA THR A 25 -36.58 2.00 -7.94
C THR A 25 -35.57 2.49 -6.90
N ILE A 26 -34.63 3.29 -7.34
CA ILE A 26 -33.71 4.03 -6.45
C ILE A 26 -34.48 5.25 -5.93
N ARG A 27 -34.61 5.35 -4.63
CA ARG A 27 -35.26 6.47 -3.94
C ARG A 27 -34.23 7.43 -3.39
N ILE A 28 -34.33 8.70 -3.74
CA ILE A 28 -33.48 9.79 -3.29
C ILE A 28 -34.30 10.74 -2.43
N ASP A 29 -33.98 10.94 -1.17
CA ASP A 29 -34.69 11.83 -0.27
C ASP A 29 -33.84 13.06 0.06
N LEU A 30 -34.13 14.17 -0.59
CA LEU A 30 -33.41 15.46 -0.40
C LEU A 30 -33.64 16.10 0.97
N GLN A 31 -34.59 15.63 1.76
CA GLN A 31 -34.84 16.11 3.12
C GLN A 31 -33.90 15.42 4.13
N GLN A 32 -33.36 14.25 3.80
CA GLN A 32 -32.42 13.54 4.64
C GLN A 32 -30.98 13.86 4.20
N LYS A 33 -30.42 14.88 4.85
CA LYS A 33 -29.02 15.29 4.66
C LYS A 33 -28.08 14.30 5.35
N GLY A 34 -27.08 13.84 4.62
CA GLY A 34 -25.95 13.08 5.15
C GLY A 34 -24.77 13.97 5.53
N ALA A 35 -23.57 13.40 5.52
CA ALA A 35 -22.33 14.11 5.85
C ALA A 35 -22.08 15.28 4.87
N VAL A 36 -21.56 16.40 5.41
CA VAL A 36 -20.97 17.46 4.60
C VAL A 36 -19.71 16.90 3.96
N VAL A 37 -19.61 17.01 2.63
CA VAL A 37 -18.43 16.53 1.92
C VAL A 37 -17.27 17.48 2.13
N SER A 38 -16.15 16.96 2.66
CA SER A 38 -14.96 17.75 2.94
C SER A 38 -14.54 18.59 1.73
N PRO A 39 -14.32 19.90 1.89
CA PRO A 39 -13.81 20.72 0.81
C PRO A 39 -12.41 20.29 0.36
N ASN A 40 -11.66 19.62 1.22
CA ASN A 40 -10.32 19.10 0.96
C ASN A 40 -10.30 17.59 0.67
N LEU A 41 -11.45 16.98 0.31
CA LEU A 41 -11.50 15.53 0.09
C LEU A 41 -10.52 15.07 -1.00
N TYR A 42 -10.42 15.81 -2.11
CA TYR A 42 -9.63 15.41 -3.27
C TYR A 42 -8.34 16.23 -3.38
N GLY A 43 -7.20 15.55 -3.32
CA GLY A 43 -5.88 16.12 -3.50
C GLY A 43 -4.98 15.24 -4.34
N ILE A 44 -3.70 15.56 -4.35
CA ILE A 44 -2.66 14.83 -5.08
C ILE A 44 -1.51 14.46 -4.15
N PHE A 45 -0.85 13.34 -4.47
CA PHE A 45 0.36 12.85 -3.83
C PHE A 45 1.51 12.87 -4.82
N PHE A 46 2.64 13.46 -4.45
CA PHE A 46 3.85 13.45 -5.26
C PHE A 46 4.98 12.72 -4.53
N GLU A 47 5.62 11.80 -5.22
CA GLU A 47 6.87 11.17 -4.86
C GLU A 47 7.81 11.16 -6.06
N GLU A 48 9.12 11.34 -5.81
CA GLU A 48 10.15 11.14 -6.84
C GLU A 48 10.36 9.64 -7.07
N ILE A 49 9.44 9.04 -7.83
CA ILE A 49 9.41 7.66 -8.29
C ILE A 49 9.12 7.64 -9.79
N ASN A 50 9.64 6.67 -10.53
CA ASN A 50 9.42 6.56 -11.99
C ASN A 50 9.84 7.82 -12.78
N HIS A 51 10.84 8.57 -12.31
CA HIS A 51 11.22 9.90 -12.83
C HIS A 51 10.04 10.89 -12.88
N ALA A 52 9.28 10.95 -11.80
CA ALA A 52 8.13 11.85 -11.67
C ALA A 52 8.53 13.33 -11.67
N GLY A 53 9.65 13.67 -11.05
CA GLY A 53 10.21 15.01 -11.01
C GLY A 53 11.23 15.22 -12.12
N ASP A 54 12.45 14.72 -11.90
CA ASP A 54 13.54 14.82 -12.89
C ASP A 54 13.23 13.97 -14.13
N GLY A 55 13.08 14.61 -15.28
CA GLY A 55 12.61 13.97 -16.53
C GLY A 55 11.08 13.85 -16.63
N GLY A 56 10.34 14.43 -15.67
CA GLY A 56 8.88 14.45 -15.61
C GLY A 56 8.30 15.84 -15.40
N LEU A 57 7.82 16.13 -14.20
CA LEU A 57 7.19 17.41 -13.85
C LEU A 57 8.18 18.58 -13.85
N TYR A 58 9.41 18.37 -13.40
CA TYR A 58 10.44 19.40 -13.40
C TYR A 58 10.95 19.69 -14.81
N ALA A 59 10.99 20.97 -15.20
CA ALA A 59 11.23 21.36 -16.60
C ALA A 59 12.71 21.37 -17.02
N GLU A 60 13.66 20.98 -16.18
CA GLU A 60 15.07 20.81 -16.55
C GLU A 60 15.23 19.71 -17.59
N LEU A 61 15.91 20.03 -18.70
CA LEU A 61 16.07 19.12 -19.83
C LEU A 61 17.41 18.37 -19.84
N VAL A 62 18.41 18.84 -19.09
CA VAL A 62 19.74 18.23 -19.03
C VAL A 62 19.80 17.22 -17.88
N GLN A 63 20.08 15.97 -18.22
CA GLN A 63 20.35 14.93 -17.22
C GLN A 63 21.80 15.03 -16.70
N ASN A 64 22.01 14.76 -15.40
CA ASN A 64 23.34 14.80 -14.77
C ASN A 64 24.08 16.13 -15.02
N ARG A 65 23.36 17.25 -14.79
CA ARG A 65 23.80 18.62 -15.13
C ARG A 65 25.07 19.07 -14.37
N GLY A 66 25.32 18.51 -13.17
CA GLY A 66 26.47 18.81 -12.30
C GLY A 66 27.47 17.64 -12.20
N PHE A 67 27.33 16.59 -13.01
CA PHE A 67 28.24 15.40 -13.02
C PHE A 67 28.32 14.62 -11.69
N GLU A 68 27.23 14.67 -10.87
CA GLU A 68 27.19 14.07 -9.53
C GLU A 68 26.54 12.66 -9.50
N GLU A 69 26.09 12.10 -10.63
CA GLU A 69 25.36 10.83 -10.70
C GLU A 69 26.10 9.62 -10.08
N HIS A 70 27.43 9.65 -10.06
CA HIS A 70 28.26 8.56 -9.55
C HIS A 70 28.53 8.64 -8.05
N VAL A 71 28.14 9.73 -7.39
CA VAL A 71 28.30 9.89 -5.93
C VAL A 71 27.42 8.86 -5.22
N LEU A 72 28.01 8.12 -4.29
CA LEU A 72 27.31 7.09 -3.55
C LEU A 72 26.10 7.63 -2.80
N PRO A 73 25.06 6.81 -2.63
CA PRO A 73 23.97 7.13 -1.72
C PRO A 73 24.50 7.44 -0.33
N SER A 74 23.97 8.45 0.32
CA SER A 74 24.37 8.81 1.68
C SER A 74 24.24 7.62 2.64
N GLY A 75 25.23 7.45 3.52
CA GLY A 75 25.28 6.34 4.47
C GLY A 75 25.75 5.00 3.89
N MET A 76 26.06 4.92 2.58
CA MET A 76 26.55 3.69 1.95
C MET A 76 28.04 3.72 1.69
N THR A 77 28.63 2.52 1.58
CA THR A 77 30.05 2.31 1.23
C THR A 77 30.17 1.51 -0.05
N TRP A 78 31.17 1.85 -0.89
CA TRP A 78 31.45 1.11 -2.12
C TRP A 78 32.45 -0.02 -1.90
N ARG A 79 32.14 -1.19 -2.46
CA ARG A 79 33.03 -2.35 -2.48
C ARG A 79 32.66 -3.26 -3.65
N ASP A 80 33.65 -3.71 -4.41
CA ASP A 80 33.51 -4.72 -5.47
C ASP A 80 32.37 -4.44 -6.48
N GLY A 81 32.27 -3.18 -6.93
CA GLY A 81 31.23 -2.77 -7.91
C GLY A 81 29.82 -2.62 -7.33
N ARG A 82 29.70 -2.56 -5.99
CA ARG A 82 28.40 -2.41 -5.31
C ARG A 82 28.50 -1.36 -4.19
N ALA A 83 27.38 -0.66 -3.97
CA ALA A 83 27.16 0.16 -2.78
C ALA A 83 26.45 -0.69 -1.72
N TYR A 84 26.95 -0.65 -0.49
CA TYR A 84 26.44 -1.40 0.65
C TYR A 84 25.91 -0.46 1.72
N ALA A 85 24.68 -0.69 2.14
CA ALA A 85 24.11 -0.06 3.31
C ALA A 85 24.72 -0.65 4.60
N PRO A 86 24.70 0.09 5.73
CA PRO A 86 25.03 -0.46 7.05
C PRO A 86 24.09 -1.63 7.40
N ASP A 87 24.51 -2.45 8.35
CA ASP A 87 23.67 -3.51 8.88
C ASP A 87 22.38 -2.92 9.48
N ALA A 88 21.27 -3.53 9.13
CA ALA A 88 20.00 -3.07 9.61
C ALA A 88 19.82 -3.21 11.11
N MET A 89 19.29 -2.20 11.78
CA MET A 89 19.10 -2.13 13.23
C MET A 89 17.81 -2.79 13.70
N ASN A 90 16.73 -2.63 12.98
CA ASN A 90 15.43 -3.20 13.32
C ASN A 90 15.14 -4.46 12.51
N TYR A 91 14.73 -5.55 13.15
CA TYR A 91 14.57 -6.85 12.52
C TYR A 91 13.12 -7.33 12.36
N GLU A 92 12.16 -6.69 12.95
CA GLU A 92 10.79 -7.20 12.98
C GLU A 92 10.07 -7.07 11.65
N HIS A 93 10.34 -6.01 10.91
CA HIS A 93 9.66 -5.72 9.64
C HIS A 93 10.52 -5.96 8.40
N ARG A 94 11.57 -6.75 8.49
CA ARG A 94 12.64 -6.76 7.52
C ARG A 94 12.59 -7.82 6.47
N ARG A 95 12.65 -7.36 5.23
CA ARG A 95 12.86 -8.23 4.06
C ARG A 95 14.33 -8.30 3.63
N ASN A 96 15.10 -7.25 3.86
CA ASN A 96 16.51 -7.15 3.48
C ASN A 96 17.36 -6.67 4.66
N ARG A 97 18.34 -7.48 5.09
CA ARG A 97 19.25 -7.13 6.19
C ARG A 97 20.52 -6.43 5.73
N ASN A 98 21.03 -6.82 4.57
CA ASN A 98 22.24 -6.27 3.98
C ASN A 98 21.86 -5.72 2.61
N TRP A 99 21.20 -4.57 2.60
CA TRP A 99 20.78 -3.98 1.34
C TRP A 99 22.02 -3.47 0.60
N ASN A 100 22.20 -3.96 -0.62
CA ASN A 100 23.26 -3.55 -1.51
C ASN A 100 22.76 -3.47 -2.94
N ILE A 101 23.35 -2.56 -3.70
CA ILE A 101 22.95 -2.27 -5.08
C ILE A 101 24.18 -2.28 -5.99
N PRO A 102 24.06 -2.73 -7.25
CA PRO A 102 25.11 -2.57 -8.25
C PRO A 102 25.45 -1.08 -8.42
N TRP A 103 26.75 -0.76 -8.44
CA TRP A 103 27.20 0.61 -8.55
C TRP A 103 28.42 0.73 -9.47
N ASN A 104 28.17 1.02 -10.75
CA ASN A 104 29.21 1.25 -11.73
C ASN A 104 29.54 2.76 -11.79
N ILE A 105 30.64 3.16 -11.21
CA ILE A 105 31.04 4.57 -11.12
C ILE A 105 31.28 5.16 -12.52
N GLU A 106 31.98 4.44 -13.40
CA GLU A 106 32.35 4.94 -14.75
C GLU A 106 31.09 5.19 -15.61
N GLU A 107 30.13 4.27 -15.57
CA GLU A 107 28.86 4.42 -16.28
C GLU A 107 28.06 5.60 -15.74
N LYS A 108 27.93 5.69 -14.42
CA LYS A 108 27.15 6.76 -13.79
C LYS A 108 27.77 8.15 -13.99
N GLN A 109 29.09 8.27 -14.03
CA GLN A 109 29.75 9.54 -14.37
C GLN A 109 29.28 10.12 -15.69
N MET A 110 29.02 9.28 -16.67
CA MET A 110 28.66 9.65 -18.04
C MET A 110 27.15 9.57 -18.30
N THR A 111 26.31 9.37 -17.29
CA THR A 111 24.83 9.36 -17.46
C THR A 111 24.37 10.59 -18.22
N GLY A 112 23.71 10.40 -19.35
CA GLY A 112 23.23 11.46 -20.25
C GLY A 112 24.32 12.14 -21.10
N TRP A 113 25.62 11.91 -20.84
CA TRP A 113 26.72 12.61 -21.52
C TRP A 113 27.46 11.74 -22.52
N ARG A 114 27.85 12.37 -23.62
CA ARG A 114 28.71 11.78 -24.68
C ARG A 114 29.76 12.79 -25.13
N ILE A 115 30.98 12.29 -25.47
CA ILE A 115 32.11 13.09 -25.94
C ILE A 115 32.54 12.59 -27.30
N ASP A 116 32.56 13.47 -28.26
CA ASP A 116 32.94 13.18 -29.64
C ASP A 116 33.99 14.17 -30.17
N GLY A 117 34.81 13.71 -31.09
CA GLY A 117 35.79 14.51 -31.83
C GLY A 117 35.49 14.56 -33.31
N VAL A 118 34.99 15.66 -33.85
CA VAL A 118 34.83 15.86 -35.29
C VAL A 118 36.10 16.49 -35.81
N LYS A 119 36.94 15.76 -36.55
CA LYS A 119 38.29 16.19 -36.97
C LYS A 119 39.10 16.77 -35.79
N ALA A 120 38.92 16.20 -34.63
CA ALA A 120 39.57 16.61 -33.37
C ALA A 120 39.91 15.38 -32.54
N THR A 121 40.89 15.53 -31.64
CA THR A 121 41.21 14.52 -30.62
C THR A 121 40.89 15.13 -29.26
N VAL A 122 39.95 14.49 -28.55
CA VAL A 122 39.51 14.92 -27.26
C VAL A 122 39.42 13.72 -26.31
N LYS A 123 39.78 13.90 -25.08
CA LYS A 123 39.51 13.00 -23.94
C LYS A 123 38.73 13.76 -22.90
N GLY A 124 37.69 13.17 -22.36
CA GLY A 124 36.97 13.73 -21.22
C GLY A 124 36.95 12.77 -20.06
N GLU A 125 36.83 13.32 -18.88
CA GLU A 125 36.67 12.58 -17.63
C GLU A 125 35.99 13.46 -16.58
N VAL A 126 35.13 12.86 -15.77
CA VAL A 126 34.56 13.50 -14.58
C VAL A 126 35.58 13.46 -13.46
N ILE A 127 35.89 14.60 -12.88
CA ILE A 127 36.87 14.73 -11.80
C ILE A 127 36.29 15.53 -10.64
N GLU A 128 36.77 15.27 -9.44
CA GLU A 128 36.63 16.21 -8.34
C GLU A 128 37.54 17.42 -8.61
N ALA A 129 36.95 18.61 -8.73
CA ALA A 129 37.67 19.80 -9.10
C ALA A 129 38.45 20.36 -7.91
N ALA A 130 39.75 20.63 -8.08
CA ALA A 130 40.58 21.21 -7.02
C ALA A 130 40.04 22.59 -6.53
N THR A 131 39.29 23.27 -7.36
CA THR A 131 38.49 24.47 -7.04
C THR A 131 37.12 24.24 -7.66
N PRO A 132 36.17 23.62 -6.94
CA PRO A 132 34.85 23.33 -7.45
C PRO A 132 34.03 24.61 -7.67
N LEU A 133 33.00 24.51 -8.51
CA LEU A 133 32.01 25.60 -8.67
C LEU A 133 31.28 25.84 -7.35
N HIS A 134 30.91 24.77 -6.66
CA HIS A 134 30.35 24.81 -5.32
C HIS A 134 30.80 23.60 -4.51
N GLU A 135 30.97 23.75 -3.18
CA GLU A 135 31.43 22.67 -2.29
C GLU A 135 30.52 21.44 -2.22
N ASN A 136 29.21 21.65 -2.38
CA ASN A 136 28.22 20.55 -2.38
C ASN A 136 28.19 19.76 -3.69
N THR A 137 28.71 20.32 -4.79
CA THR A 137 28.75 19.73 -6.13
C THR A 137 30.19 19.83 -6.65
N PRO A 138 31.12 19.05 -6.10
CA PRO A 138 32.54 19.24 -6.35
C PRO A 138 33.04 18.70 -7.69
N HIS A 139 32.20 17.97 -8.44
CA HIS A 139 32.61 17.34 -9.68
C HIS A 139 32.41 18.24 -10.89
N ALA A 140 33.25 18.04 -11.88
CA ALA A 140 33.18 18.74 -13.16
C ALA A 140 33.70 17.85 -14.31
N MET A 141 33.23 18.08 -15.53
CA MET A 141 33.76 17.47 -16.75
C MET A 141 35.02 18.18 -17.18
N ARG A 142 36.15 17.44 -17.19
CA ARG A 142 37.43 17.91 -17.77
C ARG A 142 37.56 17.41 -19.19
N LEU A 143 37.61 18.32 -20.18
CA LEU A 143 37.87 18.04 -21.58
C LEU A 143 39.33 18.40 -21.91
N SER A 144 40.12 17.41 -22.29
CA SER A 144 41.50 17.58 -22.78
C SER A 144 41.50 17.50 -24.32
N ILE A 145 41.53 18.63 -24.97
CA ILE A 145 41.46 18.76 -26.43
C ILE A 145 42.88 18.94 -26.96
N SER A 146 43.49 17.85 -27.44
CA SER A 146 44.91 17.84 -27.85
C SER A 146 45.12 18.28 -29.29
N LYS A 147 44.15 18.09 -30.17
CA LYS A 147 44.22 18.42 -31.59
C LYS A 147 42.86 18.83 -32.15
N VAL A 148 42.82 19.90 -32.92
CA VAL A 148 41.68 20.32 -33.73
C VAL A 148 42.19 20.70 -35.14
N GLN A 149 41.70 20.03 -36.16
CA GLN A 149 41.98 20.33 -37.55
C GLN A 149 41.10 21.49 -38.02
N LYS A 150 41.42 22.05 -39.20
CA LYS A 150 40.58 23.12 -39.81
C LYS A 150 39.12 22.68 -39.97
N GLY A 151 38.20 23.40 -39.34
CA GLY A 151 36.78 23.07 -39.34
C GLY A 151 36.43 21.86 -38.44
N GLY A 152 37.37 21.45 -37.57
CA GLY A 152 37.12 20.44 -36.54
C GLY A 152 36.64 21.05 -35.22
N ARG A 153 36.15 20.17 -34.31
CA ARG A 153 35.71 20.54 -32.98
C ARG A 153 35.65 19.35 -32.06
N ALA A 154 35.85 19.56 -30.79
CA ALA A 154 35.46 18.62 -29.73
C ALA A 154 33.99 18.91 -29.36
N VAL A 155 33.22 17.89 -29.05
CA VAL A 155 31.80 18.00 -28.75
C VAL A 155 31.51 17.29 -27.44
N LEU A 156 30.83 17.98 -26.53
CA LEU A 156 30.22 17.42 -25.32
C LEU A 156 28.69 17.52 -25.50
N SER A 157 28.03 16.36 -25.64
CA SER A 157 26.59 16.28 -25.88
C SER A 157 25.84 15.73 -24.67
N ASN A 158 24.64 16.24 -24.43
CA ASN A 158 23.70 15.70 -23.47
C ASN A 158 22.40 15.26 -24.17
N THR A 159 21.97 14.04 -23.90
CA THR A 159 20.77 13.45 -24.49
C THR A 159 19.50 13.71 -23.69
N GLY A 160 19.60 14.40 -22.55
CA GLY A 160 18.51 14.59 -21.61
C GLY A 160 17.99 13.27 -21.02
N TYR A 161 16.78 13.31 -20.52
CA TYR A 161 16.06 12.16 -20.00
C TYR A 161 15.37 11.42 -21.16
N TRP A 162 16.11 10.51 -21.85
CA TRP A 162 15.67 9.72 -23.02
C TRP A 162 15.31 10.57 -24.25
N GLY A 163 15.85 11.77 -24.35
CA GLY A 163 15.66 12.76 -25.40
C GLY A 163 15.23 14.10 -24.82
N ILE A 164 15.76 15.17 -25.40
CA ILE A 164 15.29 16.51 -25.12
C ILE A 164 14.13 16.83 -26.07
N GLY A 165 12.92 17.02 -25.51
CA GLY A 165 11.75 17.44 -26.29
C GLY A 165 11.91 18.87 -26.80
N LEU A 166 12.18 19.03 -28.10
CA LEU A 166 12.31 20.32 -28.76
C LEU A 166 11.05 20.58 -29.60
N LYS A 167 10.49 21.78 -29.46
CA LYS A 167 9.33 22.26 -30.24
C LYS A 167 9.68 23.48 -31.08
N GLN A 168 9.32 23.46 -32.36
CA GLN A 168 9.58 24.55 -33.28
C GLN A 168 9.01 25.87 -32.76
N GLY A 169 9.83 26.91 -32.76
CA GLY A 169 9.48 28.25 -32.30
C GLY A 169 9.61 28.46 -30.78
N GLU A 170 9.78 27.42 -30.00
CA GLU A 170 10.01 27.53 -28.57
C GLU A 170 11.42 28.06 -28.26
N ARG A 171 11.55 28.70 -27.12
CA ARG A 171 12.79 29.31 -26.62
C ARG A 171 13.25 28.52 -25.38
N TYR A 172 14.55 28.28 -25.35
CA TYR A 172 15.23 27.52 -24.29
C TYR A 172 16.36 28.37 -23.71
N ASP A 173 16.35 28.54 -22.39
CA ASP A 173 17.40 29.26 -21.66
C ASP A 173 18.48 28.28 -21.26
N LEU A 174 19.67 28.46 -21.81
CA LEU A 174 20.89 27.74 -21.51
C LEU A 174 21.71 28.48 -20.47
N ARG A 175 22.21 27.79 -19.47
CA ARG A 175 23.12 28.24 -18.43
C ARG A 175 24.17 27.16 -18.19
N PHE A 176 25.46 27.50 -18.26
CA PHE A 176 26.52 26.57 -17.89
C PHE A 176 27.77 27.32 -17.45
N TYR A 177 28.65 26.61 -16.73
CA TYR A 177 29.89 27.18 -16.25
C TYR A 177 31.09 26.57 -16.93
N VAL A 178 32.09 27.37 -17.23
CA VAL A 178 33.35 26.92 -17.82
C VAL A 178 34.55 27.56 -17.10
N ARG A 179 35.64 26.78 -17.03
CA ARG A 179 36.93 27.25 -16.56
C ARG A 179 38.06 26.72 -17.44
N SER A 180 38.99 27.56 -17.83
CA SER A 180 40.18 27.16 -18.60
C SER A 180 41.30 28.17 -18.52
N ALA A 181 42.52 27.73 -18.28
CA ALA A 181 43.72 28.57 -18.31
C ALA A 181 44.30 28.74 -19.73
N ASP A 182 44.08 27.80 -20.67
CA ASP A 182 44.75 27.71 -21.94
C ASP A 182 43.85 27.66 -23.19
N TYR A 183 42.55 27.44 -23.04
CA TYR A 183 41.60 27.44 -24.15
C TYR A 183 41.30 28.87 -24.61
N ARG A 184 41.46 29.11 -25.91
CA ARG A 184 41.24 30.41 -26.56
C ARG A 184 40.42 30.28 -27.84
N GLY A 185 39.44 29.37 -27.81
CA GLY A 185 38.54 29.14 -28.92
C GLY A 185 37.15 29.71 -28.68
N THR A 186 36.29 29.51 -29.65
CA THR A 186 34.87 29.79 -29.55
C THR A 186 34.15 28.58 -28.99
N ILE A 187 33.17 28.80 -28.11
CA ILE A 187 32.26 27.77 -27.65
C ILE A 187 30.94 27.95 -28.40
N THR A 188 30.40 26.90 -29.01
CA THR A 188 29.11 26.94 -29.68
C THR A 188 28.17 25.93 -29.04
N ALA A 189 27.02 26.41 -28.54
CA ALA A 189 25.94 25.56 -28.08
C ALA A 189 24.94 25.33 -29.20
N ARG A 190 24.50 24.07 -29.37
CA ARG A 190 23.50 23.68 -30.37
C ARG A 190 22.39 22.85 -29.79
N LEU A 191 21.17 23.12 -30.22
CA LEU A 191 20.08 22.18 -30.17
C LEU A 191 20.19 21.30 -31.42
N VAL A 192 20.19 20.00 -31.24
CA VAL A 192 20.40 19.01 -32.28
C VAL A 192 19.26 18.01 -32.31
N ASN A 193 18.78 17.66 -33.51
CA ASN A 193 17.91 16.49 -33.67
C ASN A 193 18.78 15.23 -33.53
N GLY A 194 18.62 14.47 -32.46
CA GLY A 194 19.47 13.32 -32.15
C GLY A 194 19.36 12.16 -33.14
N GLU A 195 18.28 12.10 -33.92
CA GLU A 195 18.07 11.06 -34.93
C GLU A 195 18.72 11.41 -36.28
N THR A 196 18.65 12.69 -36.65
CA THR A 196 19.14 13.13 -37.98
C THR A 196 20.48 13.87 -37.89
N GLY A 197 20.89 14.32 -36.72
CA GLY A 197 22.06 15.17 -36.51
C GLY A 197 21.88 16.62 -36.99
N ALA A 198 20.66 17.02 -37.40
CA ALA A 198 20.37 18.35 -37.85
C ALA A 198 20.45 19.38 -36.71
N SER A 199 21.08 20.53 -36.94
CA SER A 199 21.07 21.64 -36.03
C SER A 199 19.70 22.32 -36.03
N LEU A 200 19.09 22.47 -34.87
CA LEU A 200 17.78 23.09 -34.67
C LEU A 200 17.83 24.42 -33.90
N GLY A 201 19.03 24.92 -33.61
CA GLY A 201 19.24 26.20 -32.93
C GLY A 201 20.69 26.31 -32.48
N THR A 202 21.19 27.55 -32.42
CA THR A 202 22.61 27.76 -32.13
C THR A 202 22.82 29.05 -31.35
N ALA A 203 23.74 29.02 -30.39
CA ALA A 203 24.29 30.20 -29.73
C ALA A 203 25.82 30.07 -29.69
N THR A 204 26.52 31.21 -29.88
CA THR A 204 27.97 31.25 -29.93
C THR A 204 28.52 32.17 -28.89
N PHE A 205 29.49 31.70 -28.12
CA PHE A 205 30.23 32.43 -27.10
C PHE A 205 31.63 32.73 -27.63
N ALA A 206 31.94 34.00 -27.76
CA ALA A 206 33.24 34.46 -28.22
C ALA A 206 34.34 34.08 -27.23
N SER A 207 35.55 33.87 -27.74
CA SER A 207 36.75 33.63 -26.93
C SER A 207 36.94 34.73 -25.90
N GLN A 208 37.06 34.34 -24.63
CA GLN A 208 37.34 35.25 -23.49
C GLN A 208 38.18 34.53 -22.44
N PRO A 209 38.86 35.29 -21.55
CA PRO A 209 39.54 34.68 -20.41
C PRO A 209 38.55 33.94 -19.49
N MET A 210 38.89 32.71 -19.11
CA MET A 210 38.05 31.86 -18.25
C MET A 210 38.92 31.23 -17.17
N ASN A 211 39.87 31.99 -16.57
CA ASN A 211 40.77 31.45 -15.55
C ASN A 211 40.03 30.99 -14.29
N ASP A 212 38.94 31.66 -13.98
CA ASP A 212 38.01 31.31 -12.92
C ASP A 212 36.70 30.77 -13.54
N TRP A 213 35.84 30.17 -12.74
CA TRP A 213 34.52 29.73 -13.19
C TRP A 213 33.75 30.90 -13.79
N THR A 214 33.45 30.79 -15.06
CA THR A 214 32.77 31.84 -15.86
C THR A 214 31.40 31.28 -16.26
N GLU A 215 30.35 31.99 -15.86
CA GLU A 215 28.98 31.69 -16.27
C GLU A 215 28.75 32.09 -17.71
N LEU A 216 28.22 31.21 -18.51
CA LEU A 216 27.78 31.46 -19.90
C LEU A 216 26.28 31.20 -20.00
N THR A 217 25.56 32.18 -20.53
CA THR A 217 24.10 32.13 -20.69
C THR A 217 23.70 32.50 -22.10
N ALA A 218 22.69 31.81 -22.64
CA ALA A 218 22.08 32.16 -23.93
C ALA A 218 20.63 31.67 -23.96
N THR A 219 19.82 32.30 -24.79
CA THR A 219 18.52 31.79 -25.18
C THR A 219 18.62 31.21 -26.59
N LEU A 220 18.31 29.93 -26.76
CA LEU A 220 18.23 29.25 -28.03
C LEU A 220 16.78 29.16 -28.49
N THR A 221 16.51 29.48 -29.76
CA THR A 221 15.19 29.26 -30.36
C THR A 221 15.28 28.01 -31.23
N ALA A 222 14.32 27.10 -31.08
CA ALA A 222 14.30 25.89 -31.90
C ALA A 222 13.68 26.16 -33.29
N ASP A 223 14.45 25.93 -34.35
CA ASP A 223 14.02 26.09 -35.73
C ASP A 223 13.20 24.90 -36.27
N GLY A 224 13.10 23.81 -35.48
CA GLY A 224 12.36 22.61 -35.78
C GLY A 224 12.02 21.81 -34.53
N SER A 225 11.18 20.81 -34.66
CA SER A 225 10.78 19.93 -33.54
C SER A 225 11.57 18.61 -33.58
N ALA A 226 11.85 18.05 -32.39
CA ALA A 226 12.45 16.74 -32.20
C ALA A 226 11.99 16.14 -30.86
N ALA A 227 11.52 14.91 -30.85
CA ALA A 227 11.22 14.17 -29.62
C ALA A 227 12.50 13.70 -28.92
N LYS A 228 13.51 13.37 -29.72
CA LYS A 228 14.83 12.93 -29.25
C LYS A 228 15.91 13.97 -29.60
N GLY A 229 15.73 15.19 -29.08
CA GLY A 229 16.74 16.23 -29.21
C GLY A 229 17.92 16.03 -28.27
N GLU A 230 19.01 16.75 -28.56
CA GLU A 230 20.24 16.79 -27.75
C GLU A 230 20.73 18.23 -27.60
N LEU A 231 21.41 18.51 -26.50
CA LEU A 231 22.22 19.72 -26.34
C LEU A 231 23.68 19.38 -26.61
N ALA A 232 24.34 20.08 -27.54
CA ALA A 232 25.75 19.92 -27.85
C ALA A 232 26.54 21.21 -27.54
N LEU A 233 27.62 21.08 -26.77
CA LEU A 233 28.62 22.13 -26.54
C LEU A 233 29.86 21.81 -27.39
N GLU A 234 30.21 22.68 -28.36
CA GLU A 234 31.27 22.49 -29.31
C GLU A 234 32.45 23.42 -29.02
N PHE A 235 33.67 22.86 -29.06
CA PHE A 235 34.93 23.56 -28.77
C PHE A 235 35.84 23.48 -30.01
N ASP A 236 36.19 24.65 -30.60
CA ASP A 236 36.87 24.74 -31.93
C ASP A 236 38.39 24.87 -31.86
N LYS A 237 39.00 24.87 -30.66
CA LYS A 237 40.45 24.95 -30.45
C LYS A 237 40.94 23.88 -29.47
N LYS A 238 42.26 23.66 -29.48
CA LYS A 238 42.95 22.87 -28.46
C LYS A 238 42.96 23.61 -27.09
N GLY A 239 43.07 22.85 -26.02
CA GLY A 239 43.15 23.37 -24.65
C GLY A 239 42.50 22.40 -23.67
N THR A 240 42.58 22.70 -22.40
CA THR A 240 41.90 21.99 -21.34
C THR A 240 40.74 22.83 -20.86
N VAL A 241 39.53 22.30 -20.92
CA VAL A 241 38.31 23.01 -20.50
C VAL A 241 37.63 22.19 -19.42
N PHE A 242 37.25 22.85 -18.34
CA PHE A 242 36.35 22.30 -17.32
C PHE A 242 34.96 22.86 -17.57
N VAL A 243 33.97 21.98 -17.55
CA VAL A 243 32.55 22.32 -17.71
C VAL A 243 31.80 21.81 -16.51
N ASP A 244 30.92 22.62 -15.96
CA ASP A 244 30.08 22.26 -14.84
C ASP A 244 28.72 22.93 -14.92
N TYR A 245 27.73 22.36 -14.22
CA TYR A 245 26.36 22.83 -14.11
C TYR A 245 25.77 23.30 -15.45
N VAL A 246 25.53 22.37 -16.34
CA VAL A 246 24.88 22.64 -17.61
C VAL A 246 23.37 22.46 -17.46
N SER A 247 22.60 23.51 -17.66
CA SER A 247 21.16 23.56 -17.50
C SER A 247 20.48 24.13 -18.74
N LEU A 248 19.40 23.50 -19.17
CA LEU A 248 18.60 23.92 -20.32
C LEU A 248 17.11 23.90 -19.95
N PHE A 249 16.48 25.08 -19.88
CA PHE A 249 15.08 25.21 -19.51
C PHE A 249 14.22 25.76 -20.65
N PRO A 250 13.01 25.24 -20.92
CA PRO A 250 12.05 25.92 -21.76
C PRO A 250 11.60 27.22 -21.07
N GLN A 251 11.42 28.33 -21.81
CA GLN A 251 10.83 29.54 -21.26
C GLN A 251 9.33 29.37 -20.96
N ALA A 252 8.66 28.46 -21.67
CA ALA A 252 7.25 28.13 -21.51
C ALA A 252 7.01 27.14 -20.36
N THR A 253 7.43 27.48 -19.14
CA THR A 253 7.10 26.73 -17.93
C THR A 253 5.69 27.03 -17.44
N PHE A 254 5.14 26.18 -16.56
CA PHE A 254 3.84 26.41 -15.95
C PHE A 254 3.84 27.77 -15.20
N LYS A 255 2.86 28.62 -15.54
CA LYS A 255 2.75 30.00 -15.05
C LYS A 255 4.02 30.85 -15.24
N GLY A 256 4.92 30.47 -16.13
CA GLY A 256 6.15 31.23 -16.44
C GLY A 256 7.16 31.25 -15.27
N ARG A 257 7.12 30.26 -14.39
CA ARG A 257 8.06 30.18 -13.26
C ARG A 257 9.46 29.87 -13.73
N LYS A 258 10.43 30.69 -13.30
CA LYS A 258 11.84 30.34 -13.40
C LYS A 258 12.14 29.10 -12.53
N ASN A 259 12.91 28.15 -13.01
CA ASN A 259 13.13 26.87 -12.35
C ASN A 259 11.79 26.16 -12.03
N GLY A 260 10.86 26.18 -12.99
CA GLY A 260 9.48 25.76 -12.82
C GLY A 260 9.18 24.36 -13.37
N GLN A 261 7.90 24.11 -13.50
CA GLN A 261 7.36 22.83 -13.93
C GLN A 261 7.10 22.83 -15.45
N ARG A 262 7.13 21.67 -16.03
CA ARG A 262 6.70 21.38 -17.40
C ARG A 262 5.21 21.73 -17.56
N ALA A 263 4.90 22.64 -18.49
CA ALA A 263 3.58 23.26 -18.56
C ALA A 263 2.45 22.27 -18.84
N ASP A 264 2.67 21.31 -19.76
CA ASP A 264 1.70 20.28 -20.12
C ASP A 264 1.43 19.32 -18.96
N VAL A 265 2.46 18.88 -18.25
CA VAL A 265 2.35 17.95 -17.10
C VAL A 265 1.67 18.64 -15.91
N ALA A 266 2.05 19.88 -15.60
CA ALA A 266 1.44 20.66 -14.52
C ALA A 266 -0.01 21.02 -14.82
N GLN A 267 -0.38 21.21 -16.11
CA GLN A 267 -1.78 21.42 -16.51
C GLN A 267 -2.64 20.18 -16.22
N MET A 268 -2.13 18.97 -16.48
CA MET A 268 -2.85 17.74 -16.12
C MET A 268 -3.17 17.70 -14.61
N LEU A 269 -2.25 18.17 -13.75
CA LEU A 269 -2.51 18.27 -12.32
C LEU A 269 -3.54 19.34 -11.98
N ALA A 270 -3.49 20.50 -12.65
CA ALA A 270 -4.47 21.58 -12.46
C ALA A 270 -5.89 21.12 -12.82
N ASP A 271 -6.03 20.32 -13.88
CA ASP A 271 -7.31 19.77 -14.38
C ASP A 271 -7.92 18.72 -13.44
N LEU A 272 -7.18 18.18 -12.47
CA LEU A 272 -7.72 17.35 -11.37
C LEU A 272 -8.43 18.19 -10.29
N HIS A 273 -8.33 19.53 -10.34
CA HIS A 273 -8.88 20.43 -9.32
C HIS A 273 -8.48 20.10 -7.87
N PRO A 274 -7.21 19.79 -7.60
CA PRO A 274 -6.77 19.34 -6.30
C PRO A 274 -6.90 20.43 -5.25
N ARG A 275 -7.17 20.05 -4.01
CA ARG A 275 -7.29 20.96 -2.87
C ARG A 275 -6.08 20.97 -1.96
N PHE A 276 -5.27 19.93 -2.04
CA PHE A 276 -4.00 19.84 -1.33
C PHE A 276 -3.01 19.01 -2.13
N MET A 277 -1.73 19.13 -1.78
CA MET A 277 -0.65 18.29 -2.29
C MET A 277 0.17 17.75 -1.13
N ARG A 278 0.33 16.41 -1.08
CA ARG A 278 1.26 15.69 -0.20
C ARG A 278 2.58 15.49 -0.92
N TRP A 279 3.68 15.93 -0.31
CA TRP A 279 5.02 15.89 -0.89
C TRP A 279 6.10 15.97 0.21
N PRO A 280 7.40 15.65 -0.01
CA PRO A 280 8.05 15.30 -1.28
C PRO A 280 7.91 13.83 -1.64
N GLY A 281 7.16 13.05 -0.90
CA GLY A 281 6.92 11.68 -1.26
C GLY A 281 6.49 10.78 -0.13
N GLY A 282 6.55 9.52 -0.44
CA GLY A 282 6.38 8.32 0.35
C GLY A 282 7.72 7.80 0.85
N CYS A 283 8.12 6.60 0.39
CA CYS A 283 9.35 5.92 0.86
C CYS A 283 10.64 6.75 0.73
N ILE A 284 10.72 7.67 -0.24
CA ILE A 284 11.94 8.52 -0.37
C ILE A 284 12.18 9.41 0.85
N VAL A 285 11.12 9.80 1.58
CA VAL A 285 11.23 10.57 2.82
C VAL A 285 11.95 9.77 3.90
N GLU A 286 11.73 8.47 3.91
CA GLU A 286 12.39 7.55 4.84
C GLU A 286 13.84 7.27 4.43
N GLY A 287 14.08 7.16 3.11
CA GLY A 287 15.36 6.76 2.54
C GLY A 287 15.66 5.27 2.67
N ALA A 288 16.65 4.82 1.93
CA ALA A 288 17.19 3.46 2.03
C ALA A 288 17.93 3.22 3.36
N THR A 289 18.56 4.26 3.88
CA THR A 289 19.11 4.39 5.23
C THR A 289 18.66 5.71 5.80
N TYR A 290 18.79 5.91 7.12
CA TYR A 290 18.45 7.20 7.72
C TYR A 290 19.27 8.37 7.12
N ASP A 291 20.53 8.12 6.77
CA ASP A 291 21.38 9.12 6.12
C ASP A 291 20.97 9.44 4.68
N ASN A 292 20.33 8.50 4.00
CA ASN A 292 19.86 8.63 2.61
C ASN A 292 18.45 9.25 2.49
N ARG A 293 17.80 9.64 3.59
CA ARG A 293 16.48 10.29 3.59
C ARG A 293 16.50 11.63 2.85
N VAL A 294 15.35 12.12 2.45
CA VAL A 294 15.22 13.49 1.94
C VAL A 294 15.60 14.48 3.04
N LYS A 295 16.57 15.31 2.75
CA LYS A 295 17.03 16.44 3.60
C LYS A 295 16.57 17.75 2.98
N TRP A 296 15.37 18.17 3.32
CA TRP A 296 14.71 19.32 2.69
C TRP A 296 15.56 20.61 2.67
N LYS A 297 16.45 20.80 3.65
CA LYS A 297 17.38 21.95 3.72
C LYS A 297 18.37 21.96 2.55
N GLU A 298 18.76 20.78 2.07
CA GLU A 298 19.66 20.61 0.92
C GLU A 298 18.96 20.86 -0.42
N THR A 299 17.63 21.04 -0.40
CA THR A 299 16.82 21.34 -1.58
C THR A 299 16.52 22.84 -1.76
N LEU A 300 17.13 23.69 -0.91
CA LEU A 300 16.97 25.15 -0.95
C LEU A 300 18.11 25.83 -1.72
N GLY A 301 17.90 27.08 -2.12
CA GLY A 301 18.90 27.91 -2.82
C GLY A 301 18.95 27.67 -4.32
N ASP A 302 20.02 28.15 -4.98
CA ASP A 302 20.23 27.95 -6.42
C ASP A 302 20.40 26.44 -6.70
N PRO A 303 19.72 25.89 -7.71
CA PRO A 303 19.85 24.48 -8.06
C PRO A 303 21.28 24.00 -8.30
N MET A 304 22.21 24.86 -8.68
CA MET A 304 23.62 24.50 -8.83
C MET A 304 24.31 24.15 -7.51
N THR A 305 23.75 24.59 -6.37
CA THR A 305 24.29 24.29 -5.04
C THR A 305 23.67 23.06 -4.40
N ARG A 306 22.68 22.46 -5.04
CA ARG A 306 21.93 21.29 -4.54
C ARG A 306 22.64 20.01 -4.98
N ARG A 307 23.16 19.28 -4.02
CA ARG A 307 23.90 18.03 -4.28
C ARG A 307 23.05 16.98 -4.98
N GLY A 308 21.75 16.97 -4.76
CA GLY A 308 20.90 15.84 -5.08
C GLY A 308 21.19 14.63 -4.20
N GLU A 309 20.38 13.61 -4.30
CA GLU A 309 20.58 12.34 -3.59
C GLU A 309 20.12 11.19 -4.48
N TRP A 310 20.83 10.07 -4.39
CA TRP A 310 20.32 8.84 -4.97
C TRP A 310 19.10 8.39 -4.16
N ASP A 311 17.99 8.24 -4.82
CA ASP A 311 16.77 7.77 -4.20
C ASP A 311 16.68 6.23 -4.16
N LEU A 312 15.84 5.73 -3.29
CA LEU A 312 15.67 4.29 -3.09
C LEU A 312 14.94 3.59 -4.26
N TRP A 313 14.46 4.33 -5.26
CA TRP A 313 13.89 3.81 -6.51
C TRP A 313 14.94 3.57 -7.59
N GLY A 314 16.21 3.93 -7.35
CA GLY A 314 17.34 3.48 -8.13
C GLY A 314 17.93 4.49 -9.11
N TYR A 315 17.69 5.77 -8.91
CA TYR A 315 18.28 6.87 -9.66
C TYR A 315 18.59 8.07 -8.76
N ARG A 316 19.29 9.08 -9.27
CA ARG A 316 19.55 10.30 -8.51
C ARG A 316 18.47 11.34 -8.77
N ALA A 317 17.85 11.81 -7.70
CA ALA A 317 17.02 13.01 -7.70
C ALA A 317 17.92 14.25 -7.53
N THR A 318 17.82 15.20 -8.43
CA THR A 318 18.67 16.41 -8.42
C THR A 318 18.22 17.46 -7.40
N TRP A 319 17.05 17.26 -6.79
CA TRP A 319 16.34 18.24 -5.97
C TRP A 319 16.11 19.57 -6.68
N GLY A 320 16.03 19.54 -8.01
CA GLY A 320 15.70 20.70 -8.82
C GLY A 320 14.36 21.31 -8.44
N MET A 321 13.35 20.43 -8.25
CA MET A 321 12.10 20.79 -7.58
C MET A 321 12.25 20.48 -6.08
N GLY A 322 12.55 21.50 -5.29
CA GLY A 322 12.81 21.40 -3.85
C GLY A 322 11.67 21.94 -3.00
N TYR A 323 11.93 22.08 -1.70
CA TYR A 323 10.96 22.52 -0.69
C TYR A 323 10.26 23.85 -1.08
N HIS A 324 11.04 24.82 -1.56
CA HIS A 324 10.50 26.11 -1.99
C HIS A 324 9.58 25.96 -3.21
N GLU A 325 10.02 25.22 -4.23
CA GLU A 325 9.30 25.05 -5.48
C GLU A 325 7.99 24.27 -5.28
N PHE A 326 7.94 23.28 -4.39
CA PHE A 326 6.71 22.59 -4.03
C PHE A 326 5.70 23.50 -3.34
N LEU A 327 6.15 24.30 -2.37
CA LEU A 327 5.29 25.30 -1.71
C LEU A 327 4.75 26.33 -2.70
N GLN A 328 5.60 26.80 -3.62
CA GLN A 328 5.19 27.72 -4.68
C GLN A 328 4.19 27.09 -5.65
N PHE A 329 4.36 25.80 -5.98
CA PHE A 329 3.43 25.09 -6.84
C PHE A 329 2.07 24.88 -6.15
N CYS A 330 2.05 24.62 -4.84
CA CYS A 330 0.80 24.58 -4.07
C CYS A 330 0.07 25.92 -4.14
N GLU A 331 0.79 27.03 -3.96
CA GLU A 331 0.22 28.38 -4.08
C GLU A 331 -0.31 28.65 -5.49
N ASP A 332 0.42 28.23 -6.53
CA ASP A 332 0.06 28.42 -7.94
C ASP A 332 -1.24 27.71 -8.33
N LEU A 333 -1.53 26.55 -7.73
CA LEU A 333 -2.77 25.80 -7.93
C LEU A 333 -3.86 26.10 -6.90
N GLY A 334 -3.57 26.96 -5.91
CA GLY A 334 -4.51 27.26 -4.82
C GLY A 334 -4.78 26.06 -3.90
N MET A 335 -3.77 25.22 -3.70
CA MET A 335 -3.79 24.05 -2.85
C MET A 335 -3.25 24.36 -1.46
N ASP A 336 -3.76 23.64 -0.45
CA ASP A 336 -3.10 23.54 0.84
C ASP A 336 -1.87 22.63 0.71
N ALA A 337 -0.74 23.05 1.29
CA ALA A 337 0.47 22.26 1.30
C ALA A 337 0.47 21.25 2.46
N MET A 338 0.84 20.01 2.17
CA MET A 338 1.08 18.93 3.13
C MET A 338 2.52 18.46 2.99
N PHE A 339 3.34 18.80 3.97
CA PHE A 339 4.75 18.40 3.99
C PHE A 339 4.94 17.11 4.79
N VAL A 340 5.56 16.13 4.17
CA VAL A 340 5.97 14.88 4.83
C VAL A 340 7.43 14.97 5.22
N ASN A 341 7.75 14.74 6.49
CA ASN A 341 9.14 14.70 6.94
C ASN A 341 9.44 13.44 7.74
N ASN A 342 10.72 13.04 7.74
CA ASN A 342 11.20 11.82 8.34
C ASN A 342 11.00 11.81 9.87
N ALA A 343 10.46 10.71 10.40
CA ALA A 343 10.22 10.51 11.84
C ALA A 343 11.46 10.00 12.61
N GLY A 344 12.67 10.13 12.05
CA GLY A 344 13.89 9.54 12.64
C GLY A 344 14.07 8.07 12.29
N MET A 345 13.45 7.59 11.20
CA MET A 345 13.44 6.19 10.78
C MET A 345 13.65 6.07 9.27
N SER A 346 14.41 5.07 8.84
CA SER A 346 14.50 4.71 7.42
C SER A 346 13.43 3.70 7.02
N CYS A 347 13.29 3.50 5.71
CA CYS A 347 12.32 2.55 5.16
C CYS A 347 12.55 1.13 5.70
N SER A 348 11.55 0.61 6.40
CA SER A 348 11.60 -0.69 7.07
C SER A 348 11.76 -1.87 6.11
N VAL A 349 11.31 -1.70 4.86
CA VAL A 349 11.45 -2.71 3.78
C VAL A 349 12.90 -2.78 3.27
N ARG A 350 13.70 -1.73 3.50
CA ARG A 350 15.10 -1.63 3.04
C ARG A 350 16.08 -1.86 4.19
N ASN A 351 16.51 -0.84 4.89
CA ASN A 351 17.46 -1.01 6.01
C ASN A 351 16.79 -1.04 7.39
N GLY A 352 15.81 -0.18 7.63
CA GLY A 352 15.06 -0.11 8.89
C GLY A 352 15.88 0.38 10.09
N ASP A 353 16.90 1.18 9.85
CA ASP A 353 17.62 1.87 10.90
C ASP A 353 16.83 3.08 11.41
N PHE A 354 17.08 3.48 12.65
CA PHE A 354 16.40 4.60 13.28
C PHE A 354 17.28 5.24 14.35
N VAL A 355 17.02 6.50 14.65
CA VAL A 355 17.64 7.22 15.75
C VAL A 355 17.02 6.80 17.08
N ASN A 356 17.80 6.78 18.16
CA ASN A 356 17.32 6.32 19.46
C ASN A 356 17.85 7.14 20.65
N SER A 357 18.66 8.19 20.39
CA SER A 357 19.10 9.10 21.44
C SER A 357 18.20 10.33 21.53
N ASP A 358 18.06 10.90 22.72
CA ASP A 358 17.31 12.13 22.93
C ASP A 358 17.87 13.30 22.09
N ALA A 359 19.19 13.35 21.90
CA ALA A 359 19.85 14.37 21.10
C ALA A 359 19.48 14.26 19.62
N ASP A 360 19.47 13.05 19.07
CA ASP A 360 19.07 12.83 17.67
C ASP A 360 17.58 13.09 17.46
N MET A 361 16.73 12.70 18.42
CA MET A 361 15.31 12.99 18.37
C MET A 361 15.02 14.50 18.46
N GLU A 362 15.81 15.26 19.26
CA GLU A 362 15.67 16.71 19.28
C GLU A 362 16.12 17.34 17.94
N ALA A 363 17.14 16.78 17.30
CA ALA A 363 17.53 17.19 15.95
C ALA A 363 16.41 16.93 14.91
N VAL A 364 15.70 15.81 15.02
CA VAL A 364 14.52 15.51 14.18
C VAL A 364 13.42 16.56 14.43
N VAL A 365 13.08 16.86 15.69
CA VAL A 365 12.09 17.89 16.03
C VAL A 365 12.51 19.26 15.47
N GLN A 366 13.80 19.61 15.59
CA GLN A 366 14.32 20.87 15.07
C GLN A 366 14.22 20.94 13.55
N ASP A 367 14.35 19.81 12.87
CA ASP A 367 14.21 19.77 11.42
C ASP A 367 12.78 20.08 10.96
N PHE A 368 11.77 19.55 11.65
CA PHE A 368 10.36 19.92 11.46
C PHE A 368 10.11 21.40 11.77
N ARG A 369 10.64 21.92 12.88
CA ARG A 369 10.52 23.33 13.28
C ARG A 369 11.04 24.27 12.21
N ASP A 370 12.23 23.97 11.72
CA ASP A 370 12.89 24.75 10.68
C ASP A 370 12.08 24.78 9.38
N ALA A 371 11.45 23.65 8.99
CA ALA A 371 10.60 23.55 7.81
C ALA A 371 9.31 24.38 7.95
N ILE A 372 8.63 24.24 9.09
CA ILE A 372 7.41 25.03 9.37
C ILE A 372 7.75 26.52 9.42
N ASP A 373 8.86 26.89 10.05
CA ASP A 373 9.33 28.28 10.15
C ASP A 373 9.73 28.84 8.79
N TYR A 374 10.35 28.04 7.90
CA TYR A 374 10.57 28.45 6.51
C TYR A 374 9.25 28.80 5.83
N ALA A 375 8.24 27.94 5.95
CA ALA A 375 6.97 28.14 5.27
C ALA A 375 6.13 29.28 5.87
N LEU A 376 6.06 29.39 7.19
CA LEU A 376 5.08 30.23 7.89
C LEU A 376 5.69 31.38 8.70
N GLY A 377 6.98 31.32 9.03
CA GLY A 377 7.64 32.23 9.95
C GLY A 377 7.70 33.68 9.45
N ASP A 378 7.96 34.59 10.39
CA ASP A 378 8.19 36.03 10.12
C ASP A 378 9.66 36.26 9.68
N PRO A 379 9.90 36.78 8.47
CA PRO A 379 11.26 37.03 7.97
C PRO A 379 12.09 37.99 8.85
N ALA A 380 11.45 38.84 9.63
CA ALA A 380 12.14 39.76 10.53
C ALA A 380 12.68 39.08 11.80
N ARG A 381 12.17 37.88 12.13
CA ARG A 381 12.47 37.21 13.41
C ARG A 381 13.07 35.83 13.24
N ASN A 382 12.92 35.21 12.07
CA ASN A 382 13.32 33.83 11.83
C ASN A 382 14.24 33.73 10.60
N LYS A 383 15.38 33.03 10.75
CA LYS A 383 16.38 32.90 9.67
C LYS A 383 15.85 32.13 8.46
N TRP A 384 15.00 31.11 8.70
CA TRP A 384 14.43 30.30 7.63
C TRP A 384 13.38 31.08 6.85
N ALA A 385 12.51 31.81 7.54
CA ALA A 385 11.57 32.73 6.91
C ALA A 385 12.29 33.86 6.14
N LYS A 386 13.43 34.33 6.66
CA LYS A 386 14.27 35.29 5.93
C LYS A 386 14.81 34.68 4.64
N MET A 387 15.29 33.42 4.68
CA MET A 387 15.77 32.73 3.47
C MET A 387 14.65 32.61 2.43
N ARG A 388 13.42 32.30 2.84
CA ARG A 388 12.23 32.33 1.95
C ARG A 388 12.04 33.68 1.32
N ALA A 389 12.11 34.76 2.12
CA ALA A 389 11.94 36.12 1.62
C ALA A 389 13.05 36.52 0.65
N ASP A 390 14.31 36.16 0.93
CA ASP A 390 15.45 36.40 0.06
C ASP A 390 15.32 35.61 -1.27
N ALA A 391 14.64 34.45 -1.25
CA ALA A 391 14.27 33.72 -2.46
C ALA A 391 13.08 34.32 -3.23
N GLY A 392 12.62 35.53 -2.84
CA GLY A 392 11.57 36.27 -3.53
C GLY A 392 10.15 36.06 -3.00
N HIS A 393 9.97 35.30 -1.91
CA HIS A 393 8.66 35.02 -1.33
C HIS A 393 8.55 35.47 0.14
N PRO A 394 8.32 36.77 0.43
CA PRO A 394 8.30 37.30 1.81
C PRO A 394 7.05 36.86 2.61
N ARG A 395 5.93 36.53 1.94
CA ARG A 395 4.68 36.08 2.59
C ARG A 395 4.74 34.60 3.00
N PRO A 396 3.96 34.19 4.03
CA PRO A 396 3.79 32.77 4.33
C PRO A 396 3.22 31.98 3.16
N PHE A 397 3.64 30.74 3.00
CA PHE A 397 3.09 29.75 2.10
C PHE A 397 1.85 29.05 2.69
N PRO A 398 1.03 28.33 1.90
CA PRO A 398 -0.21 27.69 2.35
C PRO A 398 0.02 26.34 3.08
N LEU A 399 1.06 26.21 3.93
CA LEU A 399 1.33 25.00 4.70
C LEU A 399 0.28 24.84 5.81
N LYS A 400 -0.50 23.76 5.76
CA LYS A 400 -1.53 23.45 6.76
C LYS A 400 -1.35 22.08 7.40
N TYR A 401 -0.72 21.15 6.70
CA TYR A 401 -0.58 19.77 7.13
C TYR A 401 0.90 19.40 7.20
N VAL A 402 1.25 18.66 8.24
CA VAL A 402 2.58 18.06 8.39
C VAL A 402 2.41 16.61 8.78
N GLU A 403 2.90 15.73 7.93
CA GLU A 403 2.91 14.32 8.19
C GLU A 403 4.24 13.90 8.82
N ILE A 404 4.16 13.14 9.90
CA ILE A 404 5.32 12.67 10.67
C ILE A 404 5.66 11.25 10.26
N GLY A 405 6.65 11.10 9.39
CA GLY A 405 7.03 9.82 8.79
C GLY A 405 6.23 9.47 7.54
N ASN A 406 6.49 8.28 6.99
CA ASN A 406 5.77 7.65 5.89
C ASN A 406 5.74 6.15 6.13
N GLU A 407 4.57 5.50 6.05
CA GLU A 407 4.40 4.04 6.22
C GLU A 407 5.15 3.44 7.42
N ASN A 408 5.53 4.26 8.38
CA ASN A 408 6.16 3.82 9.61
C ASN A 408 5.11 3.21 10.54
N VAL A 409 5.44 2.11 11.15
CA VAL A 409 4.55 1.34 12.04
C VAL A 409 5.32 0.80 13.25
N GLY A 410 4.58 0.31 14.23
CA GLY A 410 5.16 -0.34 15.39
C GLY A 410 5.40 0.59 16.59
N PRO A 411 5.81 0.04 17.73
CA PRO A 411 6.01 0.79 18.98
C PRO A 411 7.09 1.87 18.90
N GLU A 412 8.15 1.63 18.14
CA GLU A 412 9.23 2.58 17.92
C GLU A 412 8.69 3.83 17.22
N TYR A 413 7.88 3.66 16.17
CA TYR A 413 7.24 4.76 15.47
C TYR A 413 6.32 5.56 16.42
N VAL A 414 5.50 4.88 17.21
CA VAL A 414 4.61 5.55 18.19
C VAL A 414 5.42 6.38 19.17
N THR A 415 6.56 5.88 19.64
CA THR A 415 7.47 6.61 20.52
C THR A 415 7.99 7.88 19.85
N HIS A 416 8.47 7.76 18.60
CA HIS A 416 8.97 8.89 17.80
C HIS A 416 7.87 9.89 17.50
N PHE A 417 6.72 9.41 17.03
CA PHE A 417 5.57 10.27 16.75
C PHE A 417 5.17 11.08 17.97
N ASN A 418 4.99 10.43 19.13
CA ASN A 418 4.59 11.10 20.37
C ASN A 418 5.61 12.16 20.83
N TYR A 419 6.91 11.86 20.68
CA TYR A 419 7.97 12.81 21.05
C TYR A 419 7.91 14.05 20.16
N ILE A 420 7.80 13.87 18.85
CA ILE A 420 7.75 14.95 17.85
C ILE A 420 6.42 15.72 17.99
N PHE A 421 5.30 15.02 17.96
CA PHE A 421 3.96 15.60 17.99
C PHE A 421 3.71 16.47 19.23
N LYS A 422 4.10 15.99 20.41
CA LYS A 422 3.90 16.73 21.67
C LYS A 422 4.55 18.11 21.65
N LYS A 423 5.77 18.19 21.10
CA LYS A 423 6.55 19.45 21.01
C LYS A 423 5.97 20.36 19.93
N LEU A 424 5.81 19.84 18.74
CA LEU A 424 5.36 20.64 17.59
C LEU A 424 3.92 21.13 17.73
N LYS A 425 3.00 20.32 18.28
CA LYS A 425 1.60 20.71 18.45
C LYS A 425 1.43 21.84 19.45
N ALA A 426 2.29 21.90 20.46
CA ALA A 426 2.32 23.02 21.42
C ALA A 426 2.79 24.33 20.77
N GLU A 427 3.76 24.26 19.84
CA GLU A 427 4.35 25.40 19.18
C GLU A 427 3.53 25.86 17.97
N TYR A 428 2.93 24.92 17.22
CA TYR A 428 2.17 25.17 16.00
C TYR A 428 0.73 24.62 16.10
N PRO A 429 -0.13 25.20 16.93
CA PRO A 429 -1.48 24.66 17.20
C PRO A 429 -2.37 24.65 15.95
N ASN A 430 -2.11 25.48 14.95
CA ASN A 430 -2.89 25.59 13.71
C ASN A 430 -2.48 24.58 12.64
N ILE A 431 -1.37 23.85 12.82
CA ILE A 431 -0.97 22.76 11.93
C ILE A 431 -1.73 21.50 12.29
N THR A 432 -2.26 20.83 11.29
CA THR A 432 -2.79 19.46 11.43
C THR A 432 -1.64 18.48 11.21
N PHE A 433 -1.33 17.71 12.26
CA PHE A 433 -0.32 16.67 12.17
C PHE A 433 -0.96 15.35 11.78
N ILE A 434 -0.27 14.59 10.93
CA ILE A 434 -0.73 13.31 10.38
C ILE A 434 0.18 12.19 10.89
N ASN A 435 -0.46 11.08 11.22
CA ASN A 435 0.13 9.85 11.74
C ASN A 435 -0.02 8.75 10.68
N THR A 436 1.02 7.98 10.45
CA THR A 436 1.06 6.95 9.40
C THR A 436 0.45 5.60 9.78
N LEU A 437 -0.11 5.48 11.00
CA LEU A 437 -0.82 4.27 11.41
C LEU A 437 -2.15 4.13 10.68
N GLY A 438 -2.58 2.90 10.41
CA GLY A 438 -3.89 2.62 9.84
C GLY A 438 -5.03 3.01 10.82
N HIS A 439 -6.19 3.37 10.29
CA HIS A 439 -7.35 3.83 11.07
C HIS A 439 -7.93 2.77 12.05
N THR A 440 -7.49 1.53 11.97
CA THR A 440 -7.84 0.43 12.87
C THR A 440 -6.62 -0.11 13.63
N ASP A 441 -5.47 0.57 13.56
CA ASP A 441 -4.27 0.13 14.25
C ASP A 441 -4.46 0.23 15.76
N PRO A 442 -4.25 -0.84 16.54
CA PRO A 442 -4.44 -0.82 17.98
C PRO A 442 -3.49 0.14 18.70
N LEU A 443 -2.32 0.45 18.10
CA LEU A 443 -1.37 1.40 18.66
C LEU A 443 -1.89 2.85 18.67
N LEU A 444 -2.98 3.16 17.94
CA LEU A 444 -3.63 4.47 18.01
C LEU A 444 -4.07 4.83 19.42
N SER A 445 -4.38 3.85 20.27
CA SER A 445 -4.69 4.08 21.69
C SER A 445 -3.54 4.71 22.50
N GLN A 446 -2.31 4.60 21.98
CA GLN A 446 -1.08 5.14 22.58
C GLN A 446 -0.68 6.50 22.00
N VAL A 447 -1.42 7.00 21.02
CA VAL A 447 -1.18 8.30 20.38
C VAL A 447 -2.14 9.34 20.98
N PRO A 448 -1.65 10.32 21.75
CA PRO A 448 -2.49 11.31 22.42
C PRO A 448 -2.86 12.47 21.49
N GLY A 449 -4.01 13.08 21.76
CA GLY A 449 -4.40 14.35 21.17
C GLY A 449 -5.21 14.23 19.88
N THR A 450 -5.36 15.36 19.18
CA THR A 450 -6.10 15.45 17.92
C THR A 450 -5.13 15.34 16.76
N TYR A 451 -5.28 14.31 15.96
CA TYR A 451 -4.45 13.99 14.80
C TYR A 451 -5.30 13.40 13.68
N MET A 452 -4.70 13.27 12.51
CA MET A 452 -5.24 12.55 11.36
C MET A 452 -4.40 11.29 11.12
N VAL A 453 -5.01 10.22 10.65
CA VAL A 453 -4.31 8.97 10.29
C VAL A 453 -4.26 8.79 8.79
N ASP A 454 -3.20 8.11 8.31
CA ASP A 454 -2.95 7.90 6.88
C ASP A 454 -2.83 6.42 6.51
N PRO A 455 -3.95 5.70 6.30
CA PRO A 455 -3.94 4.34 5.78
C PRO A 455 -3.71 4.29 4.27
N HIS A 456 -2.96 3.27 3.80
CA HIS A 456 -2.63 3.03 2.40
C HIS A 456 -3.18 1.70 1.88
N TRP A 457 -3.65 1.65 0.61
CA TRP A 457 -4.18 0.44 -0.04
C TRP A 457 -3.78 0.29 -1.49
N TYR A 458 -2.96 -0.73 -1.76
CA TYR A 458 -2.62 -1.21 -3.09
C TYR A 458 -3.17 -2.63 -3.27
N ARG A 459 -4.28 -2.79 -4.01
CA ARG A 459 -5.05 -4.04 -4.05
C ARG A 459 -5.61 -4.30 -5.46
N ASP A 460 -6.32 -5.43 -5.60
CA ASP A 460 -7.05 -5.81 -6.80
C ASP A 460 -8.44 -5.14 -6.90
N PRO A 461 -9.12 -5.23 -8.07
CA PRO A 461 -10.44 -4.62 -8.25
C PRO A 461 -11.51 -5.12 -7.26
N ASN A 462 -11.45 -6.39 -6.86
CA ASN A 462 -12.44 -6.95 -5.94
C ASN A 462 -12.33 -6.30 -4.56
N PHE A 463 -11.10 -6.03 -4.10
CA PHE A 463 -10.91 -5.30 -2.86
C PHE A 463 -11.65 -3.96 -2.89
N PHE A 464 -11.45 -3.14 -3.91
CA PHE A 464 -12.05 -1.80 -3.99
C PHE A 464 -13.57 -1.85 -4.13
N PHE A 465 -14.13 -2.75 -4.95
CA PHE A 465 -15.56 -2.95 -5.03
C PHE A 465 -16.16 -3.41 -3.69
N ASN A 466 -15.54 -4.39 -3.04
CA ASN A 466 -16.05 -4.97 -1.79
C ASN A 466 -15.90 -4.03 -0.58
N ASN A 467 -15.03 -3.03 -0.66
CA ASN A 467 -14.76 -2.10 0.44
C ASN A 467 -15.33 -0.69 0.21
N ASN A 468 -16.32 -0.52 -0.66
CA ASN A 468 -17.09 0.74 -0.77
C ASN A 468 -17.65 1.18 0.60
N HIS A 469 -17.91 0.25 1.52
CA HIS A 469 -18.46 0.48 2.87
C HIS A 469 -17.41 0.54 3.98
N LEU A 470 -16.12 0.53 3.64
CA LEU A 470 -15.03 0.39 4.62
C LEU A 470 -15.09 1.42 5.77
N PHE A 471 -15.54 2.62 5.47
CA PHE A 471 -15.56 3.72 6.44
C PHE A 471 -16.92 3.96 7.10
N ASP A 472 -17.98 3.22 6.72
CA ASP A 472 -19.34 3.45 7.25
C ASP A 472 -19.38 3.29 8.78
N GLU A 473 -18.55 2.41 9.32
CA GLU A 473 -18.44 2.17 10.77
C GLU A 473 -17.07 2.55 11.36
N ALA A 474 -16.23 3.28 10.61
CA ALA A 474 -14.96 3.73 11.13
C ALA A 474 -15.17 4.58 12.39
N PRO A 475 -14.33 4.43 13.42
CA PRO A 475 -14.40 5.27 14.61
C PRO A 475 -14.31 6.76 14.24
N ARG A 476 -15.19 7.59 14.79
CA ARG A 476 -15.17 9.06 14.63
C ARG A 476 -14.31 9.74 15.71
N THR A 477 -13.27 9.07 16.18
CA THR A 477 -12.33 9.55 17.22
C THR A 477 -11.15 10.33 16.63
N HIS A 478 -10.88 10.14 15.34
CA HIS A 478 -9.82 10.80 14.59
C HIS A 478 -10.24 10.96 13.13
N ASP A 479 -9.68 11.94 12.46
CA ASP A 479 -9.89 12.13 11.02
C ASP A 479 -9.02 11.16 10.22
N ILE A 480 -9.49 10.80 9.02
CA ILE A 480 -8.79 9.90 8.10
C ILE A 480 -8.40 10.67 6.84
N TYR A 481 -7.14 10.57 6.49
CA TYR A 481 -6.58 10.88 5.20
C TYR A 481 -6.18 9.56 4.53
N VAL A 482 -6.76 9.23 3.38
CA VAL A 482 -6.35 8.07 2.57
C VAL A 482 -5.27 8.55 1.62
N GLY A 483 -4.02 8.48 2.07
CA GLY A 483 -2.90 9.17 1.41
C GLY A 483 -2.36 8.46 0.19
N GLU A 484 -2.46 7.13 0.17
CA GLU A 484 -2.03 6.34 -0.98
C GLU A 484 -3.01 5.21 -1.26
N TYR A 485 -3.59 5.19 -2.45
CA TYR A 485 -4.37 4.05 -2.92
C TYR A 485 -4.34 3.95 -4.45
N ALA A 486 -4.30 2.71 -4.91
CA ALA A 486 -4.49 2.37 -6.32
C ALA A 486 -4.93 0.92 -6.47
N CYS A 487 -5.77 0.67 -7.46
CA CYS A 487 -6.02 -0.67 -7.95
C CYS A 487 -4.86 -1.08 -8.86
N ASN A 488 -3.96 -1.93 -8.35
CA ASN A 488 -2.69 -2.24 -9.00
C ASN A 488 -2.40 -3.73 -9.21
N ALA A 489 -3.31 -4.61 -8.82
CA ALA A 489 -3.12 -6.05 -8.97
C ALA A 489 -4.06 -6.63 -10.05
N GLY A 490 -3.48 -7.30 -11.05
CA GLY A 490 -4.23 -7.97 -12.12
C GLY A 490 -4.87 -7.05 -13.17
N VAL A 491 -4.41 -5.81 -13.28
CA VAL A 491 -5.01 -4.75 -14.13
C VAL A 491 -4.01 -4.13 -15.13
N GLY A 492 -2.92 -4.85 -15.42
CA GLY A 492 -1.86 -4.33 -16.27
C GLY A 492 -1.27 -3.03 -15.73
N ALA A 493 -1.14 -2.05 -16.59
CA ALA A 493 -0.71 -0.72 -16.21
C ALA A 493 -1.87 0.15 -15.63
N GLY A 494 -3.11 -0.36 -15.52
CA GLY A 494 -4.29 0.32 -15.02
C GLY A 494 -5.37 0.53 -16.09
N ASN A 495 -6.28 -0.44 -16.21
CA ASN A 495 -7.36 -0.47 -17.19
C ASN A 495 -8.66 0.16 -16.65
N LEU A 496 -9.73 0.14 -17.46
CA LEU A 496 -11.04 0.68 -17.06
C LEU A 496 -11.61 -0.06 -15.84
N LEU A 497 -11.41 -1.38 -15.71
CA LEU A 497 -11.89 -2.14 -14.54
C LEU A 497 -11.28 -1.63 -13.24
N ALA A 498 -9.98 -1.32 -13.25
CA ALA A 498 -9.30 -0.69 -12.11
C ALA A 498 -9.98 0.63 -11.75
N ALA A 499 -10.14 1.51 -12.73
CA ALA A 499 -10.72 2.84 -12.53
C ALA A 499 -12.15 2.78 -11.98
N LEU A 500 -12.99 1.86 -12.46
CA LEU A 500 -14.36 1.68 -11.96
C LEU A 500 -14.40 1.15 -10.53
N SER A 501 -13.48 0.27 -10.17
CA SER A 501 -13.38 -0.23 -8.80
C SER A 501 -12.96 0.89 -7.83
N GLU A 502 -12.03 1.73 -8.25
CA GLU A 502 -11.61 2.93 -7.51
C GLU A 502 -12.74 3.96 -7.42
N ALA A 503 -13.54 4.16 -8.49
CA ALA A 503 -14.72 5.03 -8.45
C ALA A 503 -15.71 4.59 -7.37
N ALA A 504 -16.00 3.28 -7.26
CA ALA A 504 -16.85 2.74 -6.21
C ALA A 504 -16.28 3.01 -4.81
N PHE A 505 -14.96 2.87 -4.62
CA PHE A 505 -14.30 3.14 -3.35
C PHE A 505 -14.32 4.63 -2.98
N ILE A 506 -14.08 5.52 -3.97
CA ILE A 506 -14.18 6.98 -3.82
C ILE A 506 -15.58 7.39 -3.35
N MET A 507 -16.61 6.79 -3.92
CA MET A 507 -17.99 7.05 -3.49
C MET A 507 -18.20 6.70 -2.01
N GLY A 508 -17.57 5.62 -1.52
CA GLY A 508 -17.56 5.26 -0.10
C GLY A 508 -16.85 6.28 0.78
N MET A 509 -15.71 6.79 0.33
CA MET A 509 -14.97 7.85 1.03
C MET A 509 -15.78 9.16 1.06
N GLU A 510 -16.38 9.56 -0.06
CA GLU A 510 -17.22 10.77 -0.13
C GLU A 510 -18.46 10.65 0.79
N ARG A 511 -19.09 9.46 0.84
CA ARG A 511 -20.21 9.21 1.75
C ARG A 511 -19.84 9.38 3.22
N ASN A 512 -18.62 9.04 3.59
CA ASN A 512 -18.09 9.09 4.94
C ASN A 512 -17.20 10.31 5.20
N SER A 513 -17.49 11.44 4.56
CA SER A 513 -16.66 12.64 4.66
C SER A 513 -16.73 13.36 6.03
N ASP A 514 -17.57 12.85 6.93
CA ASP A 514 -17.56 13.21 8.36
C ASP A 514 -16.32 12.68 9.09
N VAL A 515 -15.67 11.64 8.56
CA VAL A 515 -14.43 11.05 9.09
C VAL A 515 -13.31 11.02 8.04
N VAL A 516 -13.60 10.69 6.77
CA VAL A 516 -12.63 10.75 5.68
C VAL A 516 -12.55 12.18 5.15
N LYS A 517 -11.52 12.89 5.55
CA LYS A 517 -11.34 14.31 5.20
C LYS A 517 -10.59 14.55 3.93
N MET A 518 -9.67 13.66 3.59
CA MET A 518 -8.72 13.82 2.50
C MET A 518 -8.43 12.48 1.83
N THR A 519 -8.11 12.53 0.52
CA THR A 519 -7.70 11.35 -0.24
C THR A 519 -6.82 11.75 -1.41
N SER A 520 -5.81 10.94 -1.74
CA SER A 520 -4.95 11.11 -2.92
C SER A 520 -4.57 9.77 -3.54
N TYR A 521 -4.61 9.72 -4.86
CA TYR A 521 -4.16 8.57 -5.65
C TYR A 521 -2.63 8.49 -5.65
N ALA A 522 -2.06 7.30 -5.63
CA ALA A 522 -0.63 7.07 -5.64
C ALA A 522 -0.23 5.82 -6.44
N PRO A 523 0.95 5.84 -7.12
CA PRO A 523 1.75 7.02 -7.46
C PRO A 523 1.14 7.88 -8.56
N LEU A 524 1.61 9.13 -8.65
CA LEU A 524 1.05 10.13 -9.55
C LEU A 524 1.52 9.98 -10.99
N PHE A 525 2.83 9.81 -11.20
CA PHE A 525 3.46 9.82 -12.52
C PHE A 525 4.25 8.57 -12.85
N GLU A 526 4.32 8.28 -14.16
CA GLU A 526 5.20 7.28 -14.74
C GLU A 526 5.86 7.83 -16.01
N ASN A 527 7.19 7.87 -16.03
CA ASN A 527 7.90 8.05 -17.29
C ASN A 527 7.92 6.71 -18.05
N GLU A 528 7.56 6.72 -19.35
CA GLU A 528 7.47 5.50 -20.17
C GLU A 528 8.78 4.68 -20.22
N ASN A 529 9.91 5.37 -20.04
CA ASN A 529 11.24 4.78 -20.13
C ASN A 529 11.75 4.22 -18.79
N ARG A 530 11.05 4.50 -17.68
CA ARG A 530 11.41 4.03 -16.35
C ARG A 530 10.16 3.70 -15.52
N ARG A 531 10.01 2.43 -15.22
CA ARG A 531 8.87 1.93 -14.44
C ARG A 531 9.36 1.12 -13.25
N ASP A 532 9.42 1.78 -12.09
CA ASP A 532 9.72 1.15 -10.81
C ASP A 532 8.45 0.70 -10.06
N TRP A 533 7.29 1.32 -10.43
CA TRP A 533 5.96 0.95 -9.95
C TRP A 533 4.96 0.86 -11.11
N PRO A 534 4.20 -0.25 -11.26
CA PRO A 534 3.53 -0.58 -12.52
C PRO A 534 2.20 0.15 -12.78
N THR A 535 1.59 0.78 -11.77
CA THR A 535 0.27 1.41 -11.91
C THR A 535 0.32 2.83 -11.38
N ASN A 536 0.15 3.80 -12.28
CA ASN A 536 0.29 5.23 -12.01
C ASN A 536 -0.85 6.02 -12.65
N LEU A 537 -1.09 7.26 -12.26
CA LEU A 537 -2.23 8.04 -12.72
C LEU A 537 -2.02 8.69 -14.08
N ILE A 538 -0.81 9.25 -14.30
CA ILE A 538 -0.46 10.06 -15.46
C ILE A 538 0.84 9.51 -16.06
N HIS A 539 0.85 9.30 -17.37
CA HIS A 539 2.01 8.87 -18.13
C HIS A 539 2.66 10.01 -18.86
N ILE A 540 3.98 10.06 -18.80
CA ILE A 540 4.81 11.10 -19.40
C ILE A 540 5.96 10.52 -20.22
N ASN A 541 6.33 11.22 -21.29
CA ASN A 541 7.61 11.08 -21.96
C ASN A 541 8.22 12.46 -22.19
N SER A 542 9.27 12.57 -22.99
CA SER A 542 9.97 13.85 -23.21
C SER A 542 9.12 14.92 -23.89
N THR A 543 8.02 14.57 -24.57
CA THR A 543 7.20 15.50 -25.39
C THR A 543 5.72 15.45 -25.12
N GLU A 544 5.21 14.36 -24.51
CA GLU A 544 3.79 14.07 -24.41
C GLU A 544 3.41 13.66 -22.99
N VAL A 545 2.13 13.79 -22.68
CA VAL A 545 1.52 13.39 -21.41
C VAL A 545 0.09 12.93 -21.63
N TYR A 546 -0.36 11.88 -20.93
CA TYR A 546 -1.75 11.48 -20.93
C TYR A 546 -2.19 10.93 -19.56
N GLY A 547 -3.50 11.04 -19.29
CA GLY A 547 -4.15 10.46 -18.11
C GLY A 547 -4.70 9.07 -18.40
N ARG A 548 -4.57 8.17 -17.44
CA ARG A 548 -5.22 6.87 -17.47
C ARG A 548 -6.72 6.95 -17.19
N ALA A 549 -7.45 5.84 -17.27
CA ALA A 549 -8.85 5.78 -16.89
C ALA A 549 -9.07 6.24 -15.44
N SER A 550 -8.17 5.86 -14.52
CA SER A 550 -8.19 6.31 -13.11
C SER A 550 -8.02 7.84 -12.97
N TYR A 551 -7.24 8.49 -13.83
CA TYR A 551 -7.12 9.96 -13.87
C TYR A 551 -8.49 10.61 -14.06
N TYR A 552 -9.25 10.14 -15.01
CA TYR A 552 -10.58 10.68 -15.31
C TYR A 552 -11.59 10.39 -14.20
N VAL A 553 -11.46 9.26 -13.52
CA VAL A 553 -12.29 8.98 -12.32
C VAL A 553 -12.00 9.98 -11.21
N GLN A 554 -10.71 10.28 -10.92
CA GLN A 554 -10.32 11.30 -9.94
C GLN A 554 -10.86 12.69 -10.34
N GLN A 555 -10.68 13.07 -11.60
CA GLN A 555 -11.16 14.34 -12.16
C GLN A 555 -12.69 14.46 -12.03
N MET A 556 -13.45 13.47 -12.49
CA MET A 556 -14.92 13.46 -12.39
C MET A 556 -15.40 13.53 -10.94
N ALA A 557 -14.73 12.83 -10.03
CA ALA A 557 -15.07 12.84 -8.62
C ALA A 557 -14.85 14.23 -7.99
N ALA A 558 -13.71 14.88 -8.27
CA ALA A 558 -13.36 16.18 -7.74
C ALA A 558 -14.21 17.32 -8.32
N GLU A 559 -14.42 17.32 -9.65
CA GLU A 559 -15.21 18.32 -10.36
C GLU A 559 -16.70 18.30 -9.95
N HIS A 560 -17.21 17.10 -9.68
CA HIS A 560 -18.60 16.90 -9.31
C HIS A 560 -18.79 16.60 -7.81
N ARG A 561 -17.96 17.17 -6.95
CA ARG A 561 -18.09 17.07 -5.50
C ARG A 561 -19.33 17.84 -5.01
N PRO A 562 -20.30 17.18 -4.34
CA PRO A 562 -21.45 17.88 -3.77
C PRO A 562 -21.06 18.64 -2.48
N THR A 563 -21.94 19.53 -2.01
CA THR A 563 -21.75 20.20 -0.71
C THR A 563 -21.98 19.22 0.44
N TYR A 564 -23.01 18.38 0.33
CA TYR A 564 -23.31 17.33 1.31
C TYR A 564 -23.96 16.13 0.63
N ASN A 565 -23.84 14.98 1.24
CA ASN A 565 -24.53 13.77 0.80
C ASN A 565 -26.04 13.86 1.09
N VAL A 566 -26.86 13.23 0.28
CA VAL A 566 -28.30 13.04 0.53
C VAL A 566 -28.61 11.55 0.57
N TYR A 567 -29.71 11.22 1.23
CA TYR A 567 -30.13 9.83 1.37
C TYR A 567 -30.48 9.21 0.01
N VAL A 568 -29.94 8.01 -0.22
CA VAL A 568 -30.29 7.17 -1.36
C VAL A 568 -30.54 5.74 -0.86
N SER A 569 -31.66 5.13 -1.32
CA SER A 569 -31.95 3.73 -1.04
C SER A 569 -32.35 2.98 -2.28
N GLU A 570 -31.98 1.70 -2.32
CA GLU A 570 -32.58 0.71 -3.21
C GLU A 570 -33.45 -0.21 -2.36
N PRO A 571 -34.69 -0.54 -2.81
CA PRO A 571 -35.50 -1.50 -2.10
C PRO A 571 -34.78 -2.85 -2.11
N THR A 572 -34.64 -3.43 -0.94
CA THR A 572 -34.11 -4.80 -0.78
C THR A 572 -35.25 -5.79 -1.01
N THR A 573 -34.95 -7.03 -1.38
CA THR A 573 -35.92 -8.09 -1.62
C THR A 573 -36.77 -8.42 -0.40
N ASP A 574 -36.39 -7.96 0.80
CA ASP A 574 -37.12 -8.09 2.06
C ASP A 574 -37.89 -6.81 2.46
N GLY A 575 -37.88 -5.78 1.62
CA GLY A 575 -38.61 -4.51 1.87
C GLY A 575 -37.95 -3.61 2.90
N GLN A 576 -36.73 -3.87 3.33
CA GLN A 576 -35.97 -2.98 4.22
C GLN A 576 -35.18 -1.95 3.42
N GLU A 577 -35.35 -0.68 3.72
CA GLU A 577 -34.55 0.40 3.14
C GLU A 577 -33.20 0.52 3.87
N THR A 578 -32.10 0.54 3.12
CA THR A 578 -30.76 0.77 3.65
C THR A 578 -30.24 2.14 3.22
N PHE A 579 -29.46 2.82 4.07
CA PHE A 579 -28.93 4.17 3.80
C PHE A 579 -27.99 4.23 2.58
N ALA A 580 -27.33 3.16 2.27
CA ALA A 580 -26.67 2.96 0.99
C ALA A 580 -27.19 1.66 0.42
N ALA A 581 -27.54 1.67 -0.86
CA ALA A 581 -27.78 0.41 -1.56
C ALA A 581 -26.56 -0.47 -1.27
N LYS A 582 -26.72 -1.53 -0.46
CA LYS A 582 -25.71 -2.56 -0.38
C LYS A 582 -25.68 -3.19 -1.76
N PRO A 583 -24.62 -2.98 -2.57
CA PRO A 583 -24.47 -3.85 -3.69
C PRO A 583 -24.31 -5.23 -3.08
N ALA A 584 -25.14 -6.17 -3.45
CA ALA A 584 -24.73 -7.54 -3.32
C ALA A 584 -23.30 -7.57 -3.88
N ALA A 585 -22.34 -8.10 -3.16
CA ALA A 585 -20.92 -8.13 -3.57
C ALA A 585 -20.71 -8.75 -4.96
N GLN A 586 -21.74 -9.33 -5.52
CA GLN A 586 -21.86 -9.92 -6.84
C GLN A 586 -22.36 -8.96 -7.93
N THR A 587 -23.03 -7.84 -7.62
CA THR A 587 -23.66 -7.01 -8.66
C THR A 587 -22.77 -5.95 -9.27
N ARG A 588 -21.74 -5.47 -8.55
CA ARG A 588 -20.84 -4.37 -8.95
C ARG A 588 -21.58 -3.10 -9.43
N HIS A 589 -22.76 -2.84 -8.85
CA HIS A 589 -23.53 -1.64 -9.09
C HIS A 589 -23.50 -0.77 -7.84
N PHE A 590 -23.13 0.51 -7.99
CA PHE A 590 -23.01 1.45 -6.87
C PHE A 590 -23.70 2.76 -7.22
N CYS A 591 -24.43 3.32 -6.27
CA CYS A 591 -25.10 4.61 -6.42
C CYS A 591 -24.81 5.47 -5.18
N GLN A 592 -24.40 6.71 -5.41
CA GLN A 592 -24.16 7.73 -4.38
C GLN A 592 -24.80 9.03 -4.83
N THR A 593 -25.41 9.75 -3.89
CA THR A 593 -26.07 11.03 -4.20
C THR A 593 -25.65 12.12 -3.23
N GLY A 594 -25.68 13.33 -3.73
CA GLY A 594 -25.36 14.52 -2.93
C GLY A 594 -26.01 15.76 -3.53
N PHE A 595 -26.03 16.83 -2.78
CA PHE A 595 -26.58 18.12 -3.19
C PHE A 595 -25.51 19.21 -3.22
N ASP A 596 -25.40 19.90 -4.33
CA ASP A 596 -24.53 21.06 -4.48
C ASP A 596 -25.32 22.34 -4.24
N GLU A 597 -25.13 22.96 -3.08
CA GLU A 597 -25.85 24.16 -2.68
C GLU A 597 -25.53 25.38 -3.56
N LYS A 598 -24.33 25.44 -4.14
CA LYS A 598 -23.88 26.57 -4.98
C LYS A 598 -24.63 26.62 -6.29
N THR A 599 -24.90 25.44 -6.87
CA THR A 599 -25.58 25.32 -8.17
C THR A 599 -27.03 24.91 -8.02
N SER A 600 -27.50 24.56 -6.82
CA SER A 600 -28.83 23.98 -6.55
C SER A 600 -29.05 22.71 -7.38
N GLU A 601 -28.06 21.85 -7.46
CA GLU A 601 -28.12 20.62 -8.24
C GLU A 601 -28.04 19.38 -7.36
N LEU A 602 -28.87 18.41 -7.66
CA LEU A 602 -28.71 17.03 -7.22
C LEU A 602 -27.62 16.41 -8.09
N VAL A 603 -26.62 15.82 -7.45
CA VAL A 603 -25.54 15.08 -8.07
C VAL A 603 -25.76 13.60 -7.80
N ILE A 604 -25.85 12.79 -8.86
CA ILE A 604 -26.03 11.33 -8.79
C ILE A 604 -24.80 10.70 -9.43
N LYS A 605 -24.06 9.88 -8.68
CA LYS A 605 -22.91 9.13 -9.14
C LYS A 605 -23.25 7.65 -9.18
N VAL A 606 -23.04 6.99 -10.32
CA VAL A 606 -23.34 5.56 -10.49
C VAL A 606 -22.17 4.86 -11.15
N VAL A 607 -21.76 3.74 -10.55
CA VAL A 607 -20.84 2.78 -11.16
C VAL A 607 -21.60 1.55 -11.60
N ASN A 608 -21.46 1.19 -12.87
CA ASN A 608 -21.82 -0.11 -13.42
C ASN A 608 -20.54 -0.86 -13.75
N GLY A 609 -20.07 -1.71 -12.85
CA GLY A 609 -18.87 -2.54 -13.00
C GLY A 609 -19.14 -3.89 -13.69
N THR A 610 -20.22 -3.98 -14.51
CA THR A 610 -20.61 -5.20 -15.24
C THR A 610 -20.63 -4.97 -16.76
N GLU A 611 -20.52 -6.03 -17.54
CA GLU A 611 -20.59 -5.99 -19.00
C GLU A 611 -22.02 -5.89 -19.56
N GLN A 612 -23.02 -5.71 -18.70
CA GLN A 612 -24.43 -5.57 -19.09
C GLN A 612 -24.92 -4.15 -18.82
N PRO A 613 -25.84 -3.62 -19.65
CA PRO A 613 -26.52 -2.37 -19.34
C PRO A 613 -27.26 -2.47 -18.00
N TYR A 614 -27.22 -1.39 -17.23
CA TYR A 614 -27.87 -1.32 -15.93
C TYR A 614 -28.97 -0.29 -15.95
N ARG A 615 -30.23 -0.74 -15.98
CA ARG A 615 -31.40 0.14 -16.04
C ARG A 615 -32.03 0.31 -14.67
N ARG A 616 -32.34 1.57 -14.29
CA ARG A 616 -32.95 1.92 -13.01
C ARG A 616 -33.99 3.02 -13.19
N SER A 617 -35.07 2.92 -12.38
CA SER A 617 -36.00 4.01 -12.15
C SER A 617 -35.55 4.79 -10.92
N PHE A 618 -35.70 6.10 -10.95
CA PHE A 618 -35.38 7.00 -9.85
C PHE A 618 -36.65 7.71 -9.37
N THR A 619 -36.78 7.88 -8.04
CA THR A 619 -37.74 8.76 -7.40
C THR A 619 -37.01 9.78 -6.55
N VAL A 620 -37.23 11.07 -6.82
CA VAL A 620 -36.63 12.20 -6.10
C VAL A 620 -37.69 12.81 -5.19
N GLU A 621 -37.55 12.58 -3.91
CA GLU A 621 -38.42 13.09 -2.85
C GLU A 621 -37.85 14.38 -2.27
N GLY A 622 -38.69 15.19 -1.60
CA GLY A 622 -38.26 16.46 -1.03
C GLY A 622 -37.98 17.57 -2.04
N ALA A 623 -38.22 17.32 -3.33
CA ALA A 623 -38.16 18.32 -4.37
C ALA A 623 -39.53 18.97 -4.58
N ARG A 624 -39.58 20.31 -4.66
CA ARG A 624 -40.72 21.05 -5.18
C ARG A 624 -40.83 20.84 -6.68
N SER A 625 -39.71 21.03 -7.40
CA SER A 625 -39.61 20.78 -8.84
C SER A 625 -38.22 20.20 -9.17
N VAL A 626 -38.14 19.42 -10.24
CA VAL A 626 -36.93 18.94 -10.87
C VAL A 626 -36.93 19.42 -12.31
N MET A 627 -35.88 20.10 -12.73
CA MET A 627 -35.76 20.55 -14.12
C MET A 627 -35.60 19.35 -15.05
N PRO A 628 -36.33 19.33 -16.20
CA PRO A 628 -36.29 18.17 -17.08
C PRO A 628 -34.96 17.96 -17.80
N THR A 629 -34.15 18.99 -17.86
CA THR A 629 -32.84 18.96 -18.55
C THR A 629 -31.72 19.07 -17.56
N GLY A 630 -30.69 18.22 -17.71
CA GLY A 630 -29.46 18.24 -16.93
C GLY A 630 -28.32 17.65 -17.70
N HIS A 631 -27.15 17.63 -17.09
CA HIS A 631 -25.92 17.12 -17.68
C HIS A 631 -25.62 15.72 -17.17
N VAL A 632 -25.11 14.89 -18.07
CA VAL A 632 -24.61 13.54 -17.76
C VAL A 632 -23.22 13.40 -18.31
N VAL A 633 -22.28 13.05 -17.43
CA VAL A 633 -20.89 12.79 -17.77
C VAL A 633 -20.64 11.29 -17.57
N THR A 634 -20.17 10.60 -18.61
CA THR A 634 -19.94 9.15 -18.56
C THR A 634 -18.56 8.80 -19.05
N LEU A 635 -17.83 8.03 -18.26
CA LEU A 635 -16.64 7.29 -18.64
C LEU A 635 -17.01 5.82 -18.84
N SER A 636 -16.79 5.27 -20.03
CA SER A 636 -17.16 3.87 -20.34
C SER A 636 -16.25 3.27 -21.43
N GLY A 637 -16.21 1.95 -21.51
CA GLY A 637 -15.43 1.19 -22.49
C GLY A 637 -15.47 -0.30 -22.20
N ASN A 638 -14.49 -1.08 -22.66
CA ASN A 638 -14.34 -2.46 -22.25
C ASN A 638 -13.48 -2.54 -20.99
N ALA A 639 -13.66 -3.57 -20.17
CA ALA A 639 -12.95 -3.75 -18.90
C ALA A 639 -11.41 -3.63 -19.00
N GLN A 640 -10.84 -4.12 -20.10
CA GLN A 640 -9.41 -4.14 -20.34
C GLN A 640 -8.88 -2.95 -21.15
N ASP A 641 -9.74 -1.99 -21.51
CA ASP A 641 -9.32 -0.82 -22.26
C ASP A 641 -8.38 0.06 -21.42
N GLU A 642 -7.33 0.57 -22.09
CA GLU A 642 -6.34 1.49 -21.51
C GLU A 642 -6.11 2.66 -22.48
N ASN A 643 -5.71 3.81 -21.94
CA ASN A 643 -5.12 4.89 -22.70
C ASN A 643 -3.63 4.63 -22.94
N THR A 644 -3.12 5.07 -24.08
CA THR A 644 -1.70 4.97 -24.48
C THR A 644 -1.25 6.27 -25.13
N PHE A 645 0.04 6.46 -25.41
CA PHE A 645 0.52 7.62 -26.15
C PHE A 645 -0.09 7.71 -27.57
N GLU A 646 -0.35 6.56 -28.22
CA GLU A 646 -1.02 6.53 -29.53
C GLU A 646 -2.53 6.81 -29.43
N GLN A 647 -3.16 6.51 -28.32
CA GLN A 647 -4.57 6.71 -28.07
C GLN A 647 -4.82 7.34 -26.68
N PRO A 648 -4.37 8.58 -26.46
CA PRO A 648 -4.34 9.19 -25.12
C PRO A 648 -5.74 9.49 -24.56
N THR A 649 -6.78 9.49 -25.36
CA THR A 649 -8.17 9.79 -25.01
C THR A 649 -9.14 8.69 -25.43
N LYS A 650 -8.66 7.45 -25.65
CA LYS A 650 -9.53 6.30 -25.93
C LYS A 650 -10.59 6.14 -24.84
N LEU A 651 -10.19 6.29 -23.61
CA LEU A 651 -11.04 6.38 -22.42
C LEU A 651 -11.01 7.84 -21.93
N ALA A 652 -12.05 8.58 -22.22
CA ALA A 652 -12.23 9.94 -21.72
C ALA A 652 -13.72 10.20 -21.42
N PRO A 653 -14.04 11.04 -20.40
CA PRO A 653 -15.41 11.36 -20.06
C PRO A 653 -16.15 12.01 -21.22
N GLN A 654 -17.36 11.53 -21.49
CA GLN A 654 -18.26 12.09 -22.51
C GLN A 654 -19.40 12.83 -21.81
N THR A 655 -19.55 14.12 -22.11
CA THR A 655 -20.65 14.94 -21.59
C THR A 655 -21.81 14.94 -22.57
N SER A 656 -23.02 14.70 -22.07
CA SER A 656 -24.27 14.78 -22.82
C SER A 656 -25.35 15.53 -22.05
N VAL A 657 -26.39 15.95 -22.75
CA VAL A 657 -27.58 16.56 -22.15
C VAL A 657 -28.68 15.51 -22.10
N TYR A 658 -29.23 15.27 -20.92
CA TYR A 658 -30.43 14.43 -20.77
C TYR A 658 -31.66 15.28 -20.52
N GLY A 659 -32.73 15.05 -21.28
CA GLY A 659 -33.92 15.90 -21.30
C GLY A 659 -35.17 15.29 -20.66
N LYS A 660 -35.05 14.19 -19.92
CA LYS A 660 -36.17 13.46 -19.33
C LYS A 660 -36.06 13.33 -17.80
N PHE A 661 -35.34 14.23 -17.14
CA PHE A 661 -35.32 14.27 -15.68
C PHE A 661 -36.67 14.73 -15.14
N GLY A 662 -37.01 14.31 -13.94
CA GLY A 662 -38.22 14.67 -13.22
C GLY A 662 -38.18 14.13 -11.81
N LYS A 663 -39.24 14.29 -11.03
CA LYS A 663 -39.35 13.62 -9.72
C LYS A 663 -39.34 12.09 -9.84
N GLN A 664 -39.74 11.60 -11.03
CA GLN A 664 -39.55 10.20 -11.42
C GLN A 664 -38.94 10.18 -12.81
N PHE A 665 -37.92 9.36 -13.02
CA PHE A 665 -37.31 9.17 -14.33
C PHE A 665 -36.59 7.81 -14.38
N ASP A 666 -36.44 7.29 -15.60
CA ASP A 666 -35.68 6.08 -15.88
C ASP A 666 -34.37 6.44 -16.53
N TYR A 667 -33.32 5.68 -16.24
CA TYR A 667 -32.06 5.81 -16.93
C TYR A 667 -31.40 4.44 -17.12
N GLU A 668 -30.70 4.28 -18.25
CA GLU A 668 -29.92 3.09 -18.57
C GLU A 668 -28.43 3.45 -18.60
N PHE A 669 -27.71 2.91 -17.63
CA PHE A 669 -26.27 3.08 -17.53
C PHE A 669 -25.55 2.12 -18.46
N ALA A 670 -24.57 2.64 -19.20
CA ALA A 670 -23.75 1.82 -20.09
C ALA A 670 -23.02 0.68 -19.32
N PRO A 671 -22.72 -0.43 -19.97
CA PRO A 671 -21.81 -1.43 -19.44
C PRO A 671 -20.46 -0.80 -19.09
N MET A 672 -19.80 -1.32 -18.07
CA MET A 672 -18.48 -0.89 -17.64
C MET A 672 -18.35 0.64 -17.65
N SER A 673 -19.12 1.31 -16.78
CA SER A 673 -19.20 2.77 -16.75
C SER A 673 -19.18 3.39 -15.36
N PHE A 674 -18.61 4.59 -15.28
CA PHE A 674 -18.83 5.56 -14.21
C PHE A 674 -19.60 6.75 -14.78
N THR A 675 -20.80 7.03 -14.23
CA THR A 675 -21.69 8.07 -14.71
C THR A 675 -21.99 9.06 -13.60
N VAL A 676 -21.87 10.34 -13.90
CA VAL A 676 -22.25 11.44 -13.02
C VAL A 676 -23.37 12.23 -13.68
N MET A 677 -24.50 12.40 -12.98
CA MET A 677 -25.63 13.21 -13.42
C MET A 677 -25.73 14.46 -12.55
N ARG A 678 -25.96 15.61 -13.16
CA ARG A 678 -26.25 16.88 -12.49
C ARG A 678 -27.60 17.42 -13.00
N LEU A 679 -28.52 17.56 -12.08
CA LEU A 679 -29.90 18.06 -12.41
C LEU A 679 -30.31 19.12 -11.39
N LYS A 680 -30.82 20.25 -11.90
CA LYS A 680 -31.30 21.34 -11.04
C LYS A 680 -32.62 20.96 -10.35
N VAL A 681 -32.63 21.23 -9.04
CA VAL A 681 -33.76 20.89 -8.17
C VAL A 681 -34.12 22.10 -7.31
N GLU A 682 -35.43 22.40 -7.24
CA GLU A 682 -35.96 23.33 -6.26
C GLU A 682 -36.45 22.51 -5.05
N LEU A 683 -35.92 22.78 -3.87
CA LEU A 683 -36.26 22.07 -2.65
C LEU A 683 -37.70 22.43 -2.20
N ALA A 684 -38.43 21.48 -1.65
CA ALA A 684 -39.77 21.67 -1.10
C ALA A 684 -39.67 22.19 0.34
N GLY A 685 -39.92 23.51 0.56
CA GLY A 685 -40.00 24.13 1.88
C GLY A 685 -38.63 24.34 2.59
N THR A 686 -38.69 24.98 3.75
CA THR A 686 -37.47 25.11 4.63
C THR A 686 -37.01 23.74 5.09
N ALA A 687 -35.81 23.40 4.77
CA ALA A 687 -35.17 22.17 5.25
C ALA A 687 -35.28 22.07 6.77
N PRO A 688 -35.64 20.92 7.34
CA PRO A 688 -35.49 20.66 8.74
C PRO A 688 -34.02 20.90 9.13
N ALA A 689 -33.77 21.47 10.30
CA ALA A 689 -32.41 21.59 10.85
C ALA A 689 -31.69 20.24 10.68
N ALA A 690 -30.44 20.29 10.27
CA ALA A 690 -29.60 19.12 10.10
C ALA A 690 -29.75 18.21 11.32
N THR A 691 -30.47 17.14 11.16
CA THR A 691 -30.47 16.05 12.12
C THR A 691 -29.12 15.42 11.93
N THR A 692 -28.18 15.70 12.82
CA THR A 692 -27.00 14.86 12.96
C THR A 692 -27.54 13.47 13.19
N MET A 693 -27.50 12.65 12.16
CA MET A 693 -27.78 11.23 12.33
C MET A 693 -26.73 10.72 13.30
N GLN A 694 -27.20 10.50 14.54
CA GLN A 694 -26.44 9.65 15.46
C GLN A 694 -26.30 8.32 14.73
N PRO A 695 -25.09 7.75 14.66
CA PRO A 695 -24.90 6.44 14.10
C PRO A 695 -25.84 5.49 14.86
N ARG A 696 -26.85 4.98 14.19
CA ARG A 696 -27.57 3.83 14.71
C ARG A 696 -26.51 2.73 14.80
N ARG A 697 -26.14 2.39 16.04
CA ARG A 697 -25.36 1.18 16.34
C ARG A 697 -26.13 -0.02 15.81
N ARG A 698 -25.91 -0.34 14.54
CA ARG A 698 -26.12 -1.67 14.00
C ARG A 698 -24.71 -2.25 13.84
N GLY A 699 -24.43 -3.24 14.67
CA GLY A 699 -23.22 -4.05 14.49
C GLY A 699 -23.17 -4.58 13.06
N PHE A 700 -21.98 -4.64 12.51
CA PHE A 700 -21.70 -5.22 11.21
C PHE A 700 -22.33 -6.61 11.16
N GLN A 701 -23.40 -6.77 10.41
CA GLN A 701 -23.74 -8.07 9.85
C GLN A 701 -23.08 -8.12 8.48
N ARG A 702 -21.82 -8.62 8.43
CA ARG A 702 -21.36 -9.24 7.19
C ARG A 702 -22.44 -10.28 6.87
N GLU A 703 -23.01 -10.26 5.69
CA GLU A 703 -23.88 -11.38 5.31
C GLU A 703 -23.04 -12.64 5.25
N ALA A 704 -23.58 -13.72 5.81
CA ALA A 704 -22.97 -15.02 5.68
C ALA A 704 -22.88 -15.34 4.17
N PHE A 705 -21.72 -15.71 3.69
CA PHE A 705 -21.54 -16.15 2.29
C PHE A 705 -21.09 -17.61 2.26
N THR A 706 -21.43 -18.30 1.18
CA THR A 706 -21.05 -19.72 1.01
C THR A 706 -19.83 -19.86 0.12
N THR A 707 -18.97 -20.81 0.44
CA THR A 707 -17.79 -21.17 -0.34
C THR A 707 -17.51 -22.68 -0.27
N ALA A 708 -17.04 -23.25 -1.36
CA ALA A 708 -16.53 -24.61 -1.39
C ALA A 708 -15.02 -24.70 -1.07
N THR A 709 -14.33 -23.55 -1.06
CA THR A 709 -12.88 -23.42 -0.83
C THR A 709 -12.61 -22.39 0.25
N PRO A 710 -12.92 -22.70 1.53
CA PRO A 710 -12.71 -21.71 2.60
C PRO A 710 -11.24 -21.38 2.79
N MET A 711 -10.95 -20.08 2.81
CA MET A 711 -9.65 -19.56 3.19
C MET A 711 -9.53 -19.64 4.71
N VAL A 712 -8.60 -20.43 5.20
CA VAL A 712 -8.40 -20.68 6.63
C VAL A 712 -6.92 -20.78 6.95
N HIS A 713 -6.57 -20.34 8.14
CA HIS A 713 -5.31 -20.65 8.81
C HIS A 713 -5.65 -21.37 10.11
N ASP A 714 -4.91 -22.43 10.45
CA ASP A 714 -5.05 -23.17 11.71
C ASP A 714 -6.49 -23.65 11.99
N PRO A 715 -7.09 -24.42 11.04
CA PRO A 715 -8.49 -24.80 11.13
C PRO A 715 -8.74 -25.88 12.16
N VAL A 716 -9.81 -25.74 12.96
CA VAL A 716 -10.36 -26.78 13.85
C VAL A 716 -11.87 -26.90 13.64
N MET A 717 -12.41 -28.06 13.94
CA MET A 717 -13.81 -28.39 13.63
C MET A 717 -14.55 -28.98 14.83
N ALA A 718 -15.82 -28.67 14.94
CA ALA A 718 -16.76 -29.33 15.86
C ALA A 718 -18.04 -29.73 15.14
N LYS A 719 -18.79 -30.68 15.68
CA LYS A 719 -20.12 -31.05 15.19
C LYS A 719 -21.12 -30.94 16.33
N ASP A 720 -22.18 -30.14 16.13
CA ASP A 720 -23.30 -30.02 17.06
C ASP A 720 -24.61 -30.29 16.31
N GLY A 721 -25.26 -31.40 16.65
CA GLY A 721 -26.40 -31.95 15.89
C GLY A 721 -26.00 -32.32 14.46
N ASP A 722 -26.66 -31.73 13.48
CA ASP A 722 -26.43 -31.96 12.03
C ASP A 722 -25.52 -30.91 11.40
N THR A 723 -24.93 -30.03 12.22
CA THR A 723 -24.14 -28.89 11.76
C THR A 723 -22.67 -29.06 12.16
N TYR A 724 -21.79 -28.85 11.17
CA TYR A 724 -20.36 -28.73 11.38
C TYR A 724 -20.00 -27.26 11.56
N PHE A 725 -19.14 -26.98 12.54
CA PHE A 725 -18.58 -25.68 12.85
C PHE A 725 -17.09 -25.72 12.59
N LEU A 726 -16.58 -24.75 11.82
CA LEU A 726 -15.16 -24.59 11.52
C LEU A 726 -14.70 -23.28 12.12
N TYR A 727 -13.64 -23.35 12.95
CA TYR A 727 -12.99 -22.21 13.55
C TYR A 727 -11.58 -22.08 13.02
N ALA A 728 -11.08 -20.85 12.87
CA ALA A 728 -9.77 -20.59 12.32
C ALA A 728 -9.16 -19.29 12.88
N THR A 729 -7.87 -19.12 12.71
CA THR A 729 -7.15 -17.89 12.99
C THR A 729 -7.84 -16.69 12.34
N GLY A 730 -7.99 -15.60 13.07
CA GLY A 730 -8.63 -14.37 12.57
C GLY A 730 -8.86 -13.32 13.65
N MET A 731 -9.45 -12.18 13.25
CA MET A 731 -9.85 -11.14 14.19
C MET A 731 -10.98 -11.66 15.08
N GLY A 732 -10.65 -12.04 16.31
CA GLY A 732 -11.60 -12.61 17.28
C GLY A 732 -12.05 -14.06 16.98
N ILE A 733 -11.27 -14.86 16.26
CA ILE A 733 -11.54 -16.23 15.77
C ILE A 733 -12.61 -16.26 14.67
N GLN A 734 -12.19 -16.57 13.47
CA GLN A 734 -13.08 -16.79 12.31
C GLN A 734 -13.95 -18.02 12.53
N GLN A 735 -15.22 -17.97 12.12
CA GLN A 735 -16.12 -19.11 12.23
C GLN A 735 -16.97 -19.31 10.97
N MET A 736 -17.21 -20.59 10.66
CA MET A 736 -18.01 -21.03 9.53
C MET A 736 -18.89 -22.21 9.92
N THR A 737 -19.96 -22.44 9.18
CA THR A 737 -20.84 -23.59 9.37
C THR A 737 -21.07 -24.35 8.07
N SER A 738 -21.31 -25.64 8.18
CA SER A 738 -21.66 -26.51 7.05
C SER A 738 -22.61 -27.63 7.47
N LYS A 739 -23.39 -28.14 6.50
CA LYS A 739 -24.22 -29.33 6.68
C LYS A 739 -23.58 -30.59 6.07
N ASP A 740 -22.61 -30.39 5.19
CA ASP A 740 -22.03 -31.46 4.35
C ASP A 740 -20.48 -31.47 4.35
N ARG A 741 -19.83 -30.53 5.03
CA ARG A 741 -18.38 -30.29 5.02
C ARG A 741 -17.79 -29.97 3.65
N GLN A 742 -18.62 -29.72 2.62
CA GLN A 742 -18.21 -29.36 1.27
C GLN A 742 -18.54 -27.88 0.99
N THR A 743 -19.73 -27.46 1.40
CA THR A 743 -20.17 -26.07 1.26
C THR A 743 -20.17 -25.40 2.62
N TRP A 744 -19.33 -24.39 2.79
CA TRP A 744 -19.16 -23.67 4.03
C TRP A 744 -19.82 -22.30 3.99
N THR A 745 -20.61 -22.00 4.98
CA THR A 745 -21.15 -20.65 5.21
C THR A 745 -20.21 -19.92 6.17
N VAL A 746 -19.51 -18.91 5.67
CA VAL A 746 -18.67 -18.03 6.48
C VAL A 746 -19.59 -17.10 7.27
N LEU A 747 -19.50 -17.14 8.61
CA LEU A 747 -20.34 -16.32 9.46
C LEU A 747 -19.76 -14.90 9.57
N PRO A 748 -20.62 -13.88 9.61
CA PRO A 748 -20.17 -12.48 9.60
C PRO A 748 -19.53 -12.03 10.91
N GLN A 749 -19.90 -12.66 12.02
CA GLN A 749 -19.37 -12.33 13.34
C GLN A 749 -18.28 -13.34 13.74
N PRO A 750 -17.15 -12.88 14.29
CA PRO A 750 -16.19 -13.77 14.91
C PRO A 750 -16.76 -14.36 16.20
N VAL A 751 -16.10 -15.35 16.74
CA VAL A 751 -16.45 -15.94 18.04
C VAL A 751 -16.41 -14.86 19.16
N MET A 752 -15.39 -14.02 19.13
CA MET A 752 -15.24 -12.87 20.03
C MET A 752 -15.34 -11.56 19.23
N SER A 753 -16.37 -10.80 19.42
CA SER A 753 -16.49 -9.43 18.87
C SER A 753 -15.74 -8.38 19.70
N VAL A 754 -15.41 -8.72 20.96
CA VAL A 754 -14.61 -7.91 21.88
C VAL A 754 -13.51 -8.80 22.45
N ILE A 755 -12.28 -8.41 22.28
CA ILE A 755 -11.12 -9.12 22.82
C ILE A 755 -10.98 -8.77 24.32
N PRO A 756 -10.83 -9.74 25.22
CA PRO A 756 -10.67 -9.49 26.64
C PRO A 756 -9.43 -8.63 26.95
N GLY A 757 -9.57 -7.64 27.83
CA GLY A 757 -8.47 -6.69 28.15
C GLY A 757 -7.23 -7.37 28.73
N TRP A 758 -7.38 -8.48 29.47
CA TRP A 758 -6.26 -9.22 30.03
C TRP A 758 -5.26 -9.74 28.96
N THR A 759 -5.68 -9.87 27.70
CA THR A 759 -4.84 -10.37 26.61
C THR A 759 -3.70 -9.41 26.29
N THR A 760 -3.97 -8.11 26.26
CA THR A 760 -2.96 -7.07 26.07
C THR A 760 -2.09 -6.84 27.30
N ASP A 761 -2.65 -7.07 28.50
CA ASP A 761 -1.89 -6.99 29.74
C ASP A 761 -0.87 -8.14 29.85
N SER A 762 -1.26 -9.34 29.38
CA SER A 762 -0.41 -10.54 29.39
C SER A 762 0.59 -10.59 28.23
N VAL A 763 0.22 -10.03 27.07
CA VAL A 763 1.02 -10.06 25.84
C VAL A 763 1.10 -8.64 25.26
N PRO A 764 2.03 -7.82 25.73
CA PRO A 764 2.28 -6.50 25.17
C PRO A 764 2.61 -6.60 23.68
N GLY A 765 1.87 -5.88 22.84
CA GLY A 765 1.99 -5.94 21.37
C GLY A 765 1.02 -6.91 20.68
N PHE A 766 0.16 -7.59 21.40
CA PHE A 766 -0.93 -8.36 20.80
C PHE A 766 -1.96 -7.45 20.14
N GLY A 767 -2.23 -7.68 18.85
CA GLY A 767 -3.05 -6.82 17.98
C GLY A 767 -4.43 -7.36 17.67
N SER A 768 -5.11 -8.06 18.59
CA SER A 768 -6.47 -8.61 18.42
C SER A 768 -6.62 -9.69 17.32
N HIS A 769 -5.56 -10.04 16.61
CA HIS A 769 -5.53 -11.15 15.67
C HIS A 769 -5.25 -12.45 16.43
N VAL A 770 -6.30 -13.17 16.74
CA VAL A 770 -6.29 -14.39 17.56
C VAL A 770 -5.86 -15.56 16.70
N TRP A 771 -4.91 -16.38 17.22
CA TRP A 771 -4.33 -17.49 16.45
C TRP A 771 -4.78 -18.84 16.98
N ALA A 772 -4.76 -19.81 16.09
CA ALA A 772 -4.82 -21.25 16.36
C ALA A 772 -5.82 -21.62 17.45
N PRO A 773 -7.13 -21.49 17.20
CA PRO A 773 -8.13 -21.99 18.16
C PRO A 773 -8.13 -23.51 18.19
N ASP A 774 -8.54 -24.08 19.33
CA ASP A 774 -9.00 -25.47 19.43
C ASP A 774 -10.35 -25.54 20.13
N VAL A 775 -11.18 -26.50 19.76
CA VAL A 775 -12.55 -26.65 20.26
C VAL A 775 -12.85 -28.07 20.71
N ILE A 776 -13.40 -28.22 21.93
CA ILE A 776 -13.83 -29.50 22.47
C ILE A 776 -15.14 -29.38 23.23
N GLN A 777 -15.93 -30.46 23.22
CA GLN A 777 -17.06 -30.63 24.11
C GLN A 777 -16.67 -31.48 25.33
N TRP A 778 -16.87 -30.97 26.53
CA TRP A 778 -16.64 -31.70 27.76
C TRP A 778 -17.60 -31.25 28.87
N HIS A 779 -18.19 -32.18 29.59
CA HIS A 779 -19.16 -31.96 30.66
C HIS A 779 -20.30 -31.02 30.31
N GLY A 780 -20.88 -31.19 29.11
CA GLY A 780 -22.07 -30.43 28.65
C GLY A 780 -21.80 -28.98 28.26
N LYS A 781 -20.54 -28.60 28.13
CA LYS A 781 -20.10 -27.32 27.61
C LYS A 781 -19.16 -27.52 26.39
N TRP A 782 -19.16 -26.54 25.51
CA TRP A 782 -18.15 -26.34 24.51
C TRP A 782 -17.08 -25.41 25.08
N TRP A 783 -15.83 -25.73 24.81
CA TRP A 783 -14.67 -24.99 25.23
C TRP A 783 -13.83 -24.64 24.00
N ILE A 784 -13.33 -23.38 23.92
CA ILE A 784 -12.33 -22.98 22.94
C ILE A 784 -11.09 -22.47 23.69
N ALA A 785 -9.92 -23.05 23.38
CA ALA A 785 -8.64 -22.44 23.67
C ALA A 785 -8.18 -21.64 22.46
N TYR A 786 -7.46 -20.54 22.68
CA TYR A 786 -6.98 -19.68 21.61
C TYR A 786 -5.68 -19.00 21.99
N SER A 787 -4.87 -18.63 21.01
CA SER A 787 -3.54 -18.05 21.22
C SER A 787 -3.54 -16.54 21.05
N CYS A 788 -2.90 -15.83 22.01
CA CYS A 788 -2.54 -14.42 21.94
C CYS A 788 -1.02 -14.33 21.89
N SER A 789 -0.46 -13.76 20.81
CA SER A 789 0.99 -13.73 20.63
C SER A 789 1.44 -12.61 19.69
N THR A 790 2.74 -12.41 19.61
CA THR A 790 3.41 -11.56 18.64
C THR A 790 4.35 -12.41 17.79
N PHE A 791 4.32 -12.24 16.49
CA PHE A 791 5.09 -13.09 15.56
C PHE A 791 6.59 -13.07 15.87
N GLY A 792 7.17 -14.27 16.00
CA GLY A 792 8.59 -14.45 16.27
C GLY A 792 9.02 -14.29 17.74
N LYS A 793 8.09 -14.00 18.65
CA LYS A 793 8.32 -13.92 20.10
C LYS A 793 7.64 -15.09 20.81
N ASN A 794 8.07 -15.37 22.03
CA ASN A 794 7.43 -16.35 22.92
C ASN A 794 6.86 -15.74 24.20
N GLY A 795 6.71 -14.43 24.25
CA GLY A 795 5.85 -13.78 25.21
C GLY A 795 4.40 -13.90 24.75
N SER A 796 3.70 -14.95 25.18
CA SER A 796 2.41 -15.36 24.64
C SER A 796 1.48 -15.84 25.71
N ALA A 797 0.18 -15.98 25.40
CA ALA A 797 -0.84 -16.49 26.30
C ALA A 797 -1.86 -17.34 25.54
N ILE A 798 -2.39 -18.37 26.20
CA ILE A 798 -3.53 -19.14 25.74
C ILE A 798 -4.74 -18.77 26.59
N GLY A 799 -5.79 -18.24 25.94
CA GLY A 799 -7.07 -17.91 26.55
C GLY A 799 -8.08 -19.01 26.45
N LEU A 800 -9.16 -18.91 27.22
CA LEU A 800 -10.22 -19.89 27.33
C LEU A 800 -11.60 -19.25 27.19
N LEU A 801 -12.43 -19.83 26.33
CA LEU A 801 -13.84 -19.48 26.20
C LEU A 801 -14.71 -20.70 26.50
N SER A 802 -15.92 -20.48 27.00
CA SER A 802 -16.93 -21.53 27.13
C SER A 802 -18.31 -21.10 26.63
N THR A 803 -19.08 -22.05 26.11
CA THR A 803 -20.51 -21.89 25.79
C THR A 803 -21.27 -23.21 26.00
N ARG A 804 -22.58 -23.14 26.11
CA ARG A 804 -23.44 -24.33 26.17
C ARG A 804 -23.97 -24.75 24.78
N SER A 805 -23.85 -23.92 23.77
CA SER A 805 -24.35 -24.20 22.43
C SER A 805 -23.48 -23.48 21.39
N LEU A 806 -23.17 -24.18 20.30
CA LEU A 806 -22.51 -23.58 19.12
C LEU A 806 -23.53 -22.84 18.23
N HIS A 807 -24.83 -23.12 18.36
CA HIS A 807 -25.90 -22.49 17.61
C HIS A 807 -26.29 -21.13 18.22
N GLY A 808 -25.53 -20.06 17.92
CA GLY A 808 -25.85 -18.71 18.39
C GLY A 808 -25.63 -18.48 19.90
N GLY A 809 -24.88 -19.36 20.56
CA GLY A 809 -24.53 -19.24 21.96
C GLY A 809 -23.58 -18.07 22.22
N THR A 810 -23.75 -17.41 23.38
CA THR A 810 -22.79 -16.41 23.85
C THR A 810 -21.57 -17.12 24.42
N TRP A 811 -20.40 -16.77 23.93
CA TRP A 811 -19.15 -17.24 24.49
C TRP A 811 -18.78 -16.42 25.73
N LYS A 812 -18.48 -17.12 26.82
CA LYS A 812 -18.00 -16.53 28.05
C LYS A 812 -16.48 -16.61 28.09
N ASP A 813 -15.82 -15.48 28.37
CA ASP A 813 -14.40 -15.46 28.69
C ASP A 813 -14.16 -16.10 30.06
N GLU A 814 -13.37 -17.14 30.10
CA GLU A 814 -12.96 -17.86 31.34
C GLU A 814 -11.53 -17.46 31.75
N GLY A 815 -10.88 -16.54 31.01
CA GLY A 815 -9.55 -16.04 31.33
C GLY A 815 -8.40 -16.79 30.66
N CYS A 816 -7.21 -16.65 31.22
CA CYS A 816 -5.97 -17.22 30.71
C CYS A 816 -5.71 -18.61 31.28
N ILE A 817 -5.38 -19.60 30.43
CA ILE A 817 -4.98 -20.94 30.86
C ILE A 817 -3.50 -20.99 31.24
N VAL A 818 -2.65 -20.43 30.36
CA VAL A 818 -1.19 -20.46 30.49
C VAL A 818 -0.54 -19.30 29.74
N THR A 819 0.54 -18.78 30.30
CA THR A 819 1.37 -17.73 29.69
C THR A 819 2.81 -18.23 29.57
N SER A 820 3.51 -17.73 28.56
CA SER A 820 4.97 -17.82 28.46
C SER A 820 5.57 -16.42 28.47
N HIS A 821 6.72 -16.27 29.11
CA HIS A 821 7.45 -15.03 29.23
C HIS A 821 8.56 -14.97 28.18
N GLU A 822 8.67 -13.81 27.53
CA GLU A 822 9.64 -13.62 26.44
C GLU A 822 11.07 -14.00 26.90
N ARG A 823 11.72 -14.86 26.11
CA ARG A 823 13.07 -15.29 26.39
C ARG A 823 14.07 -14.20 26.03
N ARG A 824 14.75 -13.70 27.04
CA ARG A 824 15.76 -12.63 26.94
C ARG A 824 17.09 -13.07 27.59
N LYS A 825 18.08 -12.23 27.49
CA LYS A 825 19.31 -12.33 28.28
C LYS A 825 19.31 -11.21 29.32
N ASP A 826 19.70 -11.51 30.56
CA ASP A 826 19.93 -10.52 31.59
C ASP A 826 21.27 -9.76 31.36
N SER A 827 21.61 -8.83 32.26
CA SER A 827 22.86 -8.07 32.19
C SER A 827 24.12 -8.93 32.19
N ASP A 828 24.04 -10.16 32.76
CA ASP A 828 25.15 -11.12 32.84
C ASP A 828 25.13 -12.11 31.65
N GLY A 829 24.25 -11.92 30.68
CA GLY A 829 24.12 -12.76 29.49
C GLY A 829 23.43 -14.11 29.75
N LYS A 830 22.83 -14.33 30.93
CA LYS A 830 22.06 -15.54 31.24
C LYS A 830 20.65 -15.46 30.64
N PRO A 831 20.15 -16.57 30.11
CA PRO A 831 18.79 -16.61 29.58
C PRO A 831 17.76 -16.43 30.71
N THR A 832 16.80 -15.53 30.51
CA THR A 832 15.62 -15.31 31.33
C THR A 832 14.37 -15.62 30.53
N GLY A 833 13.22 -15.72 31.17
CA GLY A 833 11.95 -16.11 30.53
C GLY A 833 11.87 -17.61 30.23
N ASP A 834 10.77 -18.00 29.57
CA ASP A 834 10.47 -19.40 29.32
C ASP A 834 11.19 -19.90 28.05
N ASN A 835 11.51 -21.21 28.02
CA ASN A 835 12.08 -21.85 26.85
C ASN A 835 11.03 -22.57 25.98
N TRP A 836 9.79 -22.13 26.05
CA TRP A 836 8.68 -22.64 25.28
C TRP A 836 7.74 -21.49 24.93
N ASN A 837 6.75 -21.72 24.07
CA ASN A 837 5.82 -20.70 23.59
C ASN A 837 4.36 -21.11 23.89
N ALA A 838 3.58 -20.25 24.53
CA ALA A 838 2.17 -20.49 24.85
C ALA A 838 1.25 -20.16 23.67
N ILE A 839 1.37 -20.94 22.58
CA ILE A 839 0.49 -20.87 21.41
C ILE A 839 0.17 -22.25 20.88
N ASP A 840 -0.76 -22.35 19.94
CA ASP A 840 -1.17 -23.57 19.27
C ASP A 840 -1.75 -24.62 20.23
N PRO A 841 -2.77 -24.26 21.03
CA PRO A 841 -3.37 -25.20 21.97
C PRO A 841 -4.16 -26.29 21.28
N ASN A 842 -4.18 -27.49 21.89
CA ASN A 842 -5.16 -28.54 21.60
C ASN A 842 -5.57 -29.21 22.89
N PHE A 843 -6.85 -29.42 23.06
CA PHE A 843 -7.42 -30.17 24.16
C PHE A 843 -7.47 -31.66 23.87
N VAL A 844 -7.18 -32.48 24.85
CA VAL A 844 -7.42 -33.94 24.78
C VAL A 844 -7.97 -34.43 26.11
N ILE A 845 -8.96 -35.34 26.03
CA ILE A 845 -9.51 -36.01 27.19
C ILE A 845 -8.88 -37.38 27.33
N ASP A 846 -8.28 -37.67 28.48
CA ASP A 846 -7.91 -39.04 28.83
C ASP A 846 -9.20 -39.82 29.11
N THR A 847 -9.59 -40.64 28.17
CA THR A 847 -10.86 -41.40 28.26
C THR A 847 -10.90 -42.44 29.36
N ALA A 848 -9.77 -42.86 29.94
CA ALA A 848 -9.70 -43.78 31.04
C ALA A 848 -10.02 -43.14 32.39
N THR A 849 -9.71 -41.85 32.53
CA THR A 849 -9.84 -41.10 33.78
C THR A 849 -10.78 -39.89 33.69
N ASP A 850 -11.31 -39.61 32.50
CA ASP A 850 -12.09 -38.42 32.18
C ASP A 850 -11.36 -37.09 32.52
N THR A 851 -10.04 -37.14 32.40
CA THR A 851 -9.17 -36.00 32.78
C THR A 851 -8.83 -35.17 31.53
N PRO A 852 -9.08 -33.83 31.52
CA PRO A 852 -8.66 -32.98 30.41
C PRO A 852 -7.16 -32.66 30.50
N TRP A 853 -6.55 -32.58 29.32
CA TRP A 853 -5.14 -32.19 29.13
C TRP A 853 -5.07 -31.12 28.09
N LEU A 854 -4.05 -30.24 28.21
CA LEU A 854 -3.68 -29.27 27.19
C LEU A 854 -2.31 -29.65 26.61
N VAL A 855 -2.23 -29.72 25.31
CA VAL A 855 -0.98 -29.75 24.54
C VAL A 855 -0.84 -28.48 23.74
N TRP A 856 0.37 -27.88 23.73
CA TRP A 856 0.61 -26.62 23.03
C TRP A 856 2.08 -26.45 22.70
N GLY A 857 2.44 -25.45 21.91
CA GLY A 857 3.82 -25.05 21.72
C GLY A 857 4.23 -24.86 20.26
N SER A 858 5.17 -23.97 20.08
CA SER A 858 5.77 -23.64 18.79
C SER A 858 7.22 -23.29 19.02
N PHE A 859 8.13 -23.87 18.25
CA PHE A 859 9.58 -23.65 18.31
C PHE A 859 10.21 -23.83 19.72
N TRP A 860 11.19 -23.04 20.09
CA TRP A 860 11.96 -23.09 21.37
C TRP A 860 12.25 -24.52 21.82
N ASP A 861 11.69 -24.97 22.97
CA ASP A 861 11.85 -26.35 23.42
C ASP A 861 10.79 -27.33 22.88
N GLY A 862 9.97 -26.89 21.92
CA GLY A 862 8.98 -27.70 21.24
C GLY A 862 7.65 -27.80 21.99
N ILE A 863 6.99 -28.94 21.84
CA ILE A 863 5.61 -29.16 22.25
C ILE A 863 5.52 -29.51 23.73
N GLN A 864 4.69 -28.76 24.43
CA GLN A 864 4.44 -28.92 25.87
C GLN A 864 3.13 -29.67 26.13
N LEU A 865 3.02 -30.35 27.24
CA LEU A 865 1.83 -31.04 27.70
C LEU A 865 1.65 -30.82 29.21
N ALA A 866 0.42 -30.53 29.64
CA ALA A 866 0.06 -30.44 31.04
C ALA A 866 -1.39 -30.92 31.28
N ARG A 867 -1.66 -31.38 32.48
CA ARG A 867 -3.00 -31.79 32.92
C ARG A 867 -3.79 -30.55 33.33
N LEU A 868 -5.08 -30.55 32.96
CA LEU A 868 -6.04 -29.53 33.38
C LEU A 868 -6.90 -30.02 34.55
N ASP A 869 -7.50 -29.11 35.27
CA ASP A 869 -8.52 -29.36 36.28
C ASP A 869 -9.95 -29.29 35.67
N SER A 870 -10.95 -29.41 36.54
CA SER A 870 -12.36 -29.39 36.13
C SER A 870 -12.84 -28.02 35.60
N THR A 871 -12.04 -26.96 35.70
CA THR A 871 -12.31 -25.62 35.18
C THR A 871 -11.56 -25.37 33.85
N MET A 872 -10.89 -26.37 33.31
CA MET A 872 -10.06 -26.35 32.11
C MET A 872 -8.83 -25.43 32.23
N HIS A 873 -8.34 -25.18 33.44
CA HIS A 873 -7.07 -24.50 33.71
C HIS A 873 -6.01 -25.51 34.15
N ILE A 874 -4.74 -25.11 34.07
CA ILE A 874 -3.62 -25.95 34.50
C ILE A 874 -3.86 -26.42 35.93
N ALA A 875 -3.85 -27.73 36.16
CA ALA A 875 -4.12 -28.30 37.49
C ALA A 875 -3.07 -27.83 38.50
N GLN A 876 -3.50 -27.61 39.73
CA GLN A 876 -2.62 -27.12 40.81
C GLN A 876 -1.38 -28.00 40.99
N GLY A 877 -0.20 -27.40 40.88
CA GLY A 877 1.08 -28.10 41.01
C GLY A 877 1.58 -28.81 39.74
N GLU A 878 0.78 -28.85 38.69
CA GLU A 878 1.18 -29.39 37.40
C GLU A 878 2.23 -28.50 36.74
N LYS A 879 3.23 -29.09 36.09
CA LYS A 879 4.25 -28.36 35.34
C LYS A 879 4.26 -28.81 33.89
N PRO A 880 4.38 -27.89 32.93
CA PRO A 880 4.57 -28.26 31.55
C PRO A 880 5.77 -29.19 31.36
N ARG A 881 5.63 -30.17 30.47
CA ARG A 881 6.72 -31.05 30.04
C ARG A 881 6.75 -31.18 28.53
N THR A 882 7.93 -31.26 27.97
CA THR A 882 8.13 -31.38 26.55
C THR A 882 7.89 -32.82 26.08
N ILE A 883 7.02 -32.99 25.08
CA ILE A 883 6.64 -34.30 24.53
C ILE A 883 7.04 -34.48 23.05
N ALA A 884 7.40 -33.38 22.34
CA ALA A 884 7.91 -33.48 20.99
C ALA A 884 8.87 -32.33 20.66
N ARG A 885 9.89 -32.61 19.85
CA ARG A 885 10.85 -31.68 19.25
C ARG A 885 11.10 -32.03 17.79
N ARG A 886 11.46 -31.02 16.99
CA ARG A 886 11.84 -31.25 15.60
C ARG A 886 13.15 -32.02 15.46
N PHE A 887 14.09 -31.78 16.38
CA PHE A 887 15.41 -32.37 16.41
C PHE A 887 15.71 -32.97 17.78
N ASP A 888 16.73 -33.83 17.84
CA ASP A 888 17.28 -34.27 19.09
C ASP A 888 17.80 -33.05 19.88
N PRO A 889 17.60 -32.96 21.21
CA PRO A 889 18.07 -31.84 22.01
C PRO A 889 19.58 -31.54 21.89
N ASP A 890 20.38 -32.59 21.59
CA ASP A 890 21.83 -32.45 21.40
C ASP A 890 22.21 -31.98 19.97
N TYR A 891 21.27 -32.01 19.03
CA TYR A 891 21.51 -31.55 17.67
C TYR A 891 21.41 -30.02 17.56
N LYS A 892 22.45 -29.40 17.01
CA LYS A 892 22.52 -27.94 16.78
C LYS A 892 22.50 -27.66 15.28
N PRO A 893 21.32 -27.38 14.69
CA PRO A 893 21.25 -26.97 13.29
C PRO A 893 22.09 -25.72 13.03
N THR A 894 22.80 -25.73 11.91
CA THR A 894 23.62 -24.59 11.47
C THR A 894 22.82 -23.60 10.65
N GLU A 895 21.73 -24.04 10.05
CA GLU A 895 20.88 -23.19 9.21
C GLU A 895 20.05 -22.21 10.06
N PRO A 896 20.08 -20.91 9.73
CA PRO A 896 19.28 -19.92 10.44
C PRO A 896 17.78 -20.13 10.19
N ASN A 897 16.95 -19.77 11.17
CA ASN A 897 15.50 -19.76 10.99
C ASN A 897 15.12 -18.67 9.97
N PRO A 898 14.50 -19.01 8.83
CA PRO A 898 14.20 -18.05 7.77
C PRO A 898 13.02 -17.12 8.07
N THR A 899 12.24 -17.39 9.13
CA THR A 899 11.07 -16.57 9.51
C THR A 899 11.34 -15.70 10.74
N SER A 900 12.15 -16.17 11.67
CA SER A 900 12.48 -15.44 12.90
C SER A 900 13.79 -15.93 13.53
N ARG A 901 14.72 -15.02 13.75
CA ARG A 901 15.96 -15.34 14.49
C ARG A 901 15.74 -15.65 15.98
N PHE A 902 14.61 -15.21 16.54
CA PHE A 902 14.31 -15.35 17.96
C PHE A 902 13.64 -16.69 18.29
N ALA A 903 12.84 -17.21 17.36
CA ALA A 903 12.09 -18.45 17.53
C ALA A 903 12.97 -19.73 17.54
N GLY A 904 14.29 -19.58 17.29
CA GLY A 904 15.23 -20.69 17.26
C GLY A 904 15.04 -21.60 16.04
N THR A 905 15.78 -22.69 16.01
CA THR A 905 15.85 -23.62 14.87
C THR A 905 15.00 -24.88 15.04
N ASN A 906 14.41 -25.10 16.22
CA ASN A 906 13.56 -26.25 16.54
C ASN A 906 12.15 -26.08 15.92
N ALA A 907 12.07 -26.12 14.60
CA ALA A 907 10.89 -25.81 13.80
C ALA A 907 9.82 -26.92 13.91
N ILE A 908 9.08 -26.92 15.02
CA ILE A 908 7.96 -27.79 15.33
C ILE A 908 6.88 -26.97 16.02
N GLU A 909 5.60 -27.18 15.65
CA GLU A 909 4.46 -26.47 16.22
C GLU A 909 3.15 -27.21 15.96
N ALA A 910 2.01 -26.58 16.30
CA ALA A 910 0.67 -27.06 15.98
C ALA A 910 0.42 -28.51 16.40
N PRO A 911 0.53 -28.85 17.68
CA PRO A 911 0.24 -30.19 18.15
C PRO A 911 -1.26 -30.48 18.11
N PHE A 912 -1.63 -31.71 17.74
CA PHE A 912 -2.98 -32.20 17.87
C PHE A 912 -2.94 -33.67 18.33
N ILE A 913 -3.60 -34.00 19.44
CA ILE A 913 -3.68 -35.39 19.95
C ILE A 913 -5.06 -35.97 19.61
N PHE A 914 -5.06 -37.01 18.77
CA PHE A 914 -6.25 -37.74 18.37
C PHE A 914 -6.22 -39.15 18.90
N ARG A 915 -7.35 -39.66 19.40
CA ARG A 915 -7.46 -41.04 19.86
C ARG A 915 -8.12 -41.94 18.83
N HIS A 916 -7.45 -43.06 18.48
CA HIS A 916 -8.05 -44.11 17.69
C HIS A 916 -7.62 -45.50 18.24
N GLY A 917 -8.59 -46.40 18.43
CA GLY A 917 -8.33 -47.71 18.99
C GLY A 917 -7.63 -47.62 20.36
N ASP A 918 -6.50 -48.32 20.47
CA ASP A 918 -5.70 -48.38 21.69
C ASP A 918 -4.70 -47.27 21.88
N TYR A 919 -4.61 -46.29 20.91
CA TYR A 919 -3.54 -45.30 20.90
C TYR A 919 -4.07 -43.88 20.86
N TYR A 920 -3.26 -43.00 21.42
CA TYR A 920 -3.28 -41.54 21.22
C TYR A 920 -2.21 -41.22 20.17
N TYR A 921 -2.58 -40.48 19.13
CA TYR A 921 -1.70 -40.06 18.03
C TYR A 921 -1.43 -38.57 18.17
N LEU A 922 -0.16 -38.24 18.36
CA LEU A 922 0.28 -36.85 18.39
C LEU A 922 0.71 -36.46 16.96
N PHE A 923 -0.10 -35.64 16.33
CA PHE A 923 0.28 -34.95 15.10
C PHE A 923 0.97 -33.65 15.46
N VAL A 924 1.99 -33.26 14.69
CA VAL A 924 2.72 -31.99 14.82
C VAL A 924 3.09 -31.48 13.45
N SER A 925 3.26 -30.19 13.33
CA SER A 925 3.73 -29.60 12.08
C SER A 925 5.22 -29.29 12.18
N TRP A 926 5.94 -29.64 11.13
CA TRP A 926 7.36 -29.41 10.99
C TRP A 926 7.64 -28.30 10.00
N ASP A 927 8.77 -27.63 10.19
CA ASP A 927 9.37 -26.62 9.34
C ASP A 927 8.55 -25.30 9.36
N TYR A 928 8.30 -24.61 8.24
CA TYR A 928 7.88 -23.20 8.29
C TYR A 928 6.58 -22.95 7.55
N CYS A 929 5.58 -22.41 8.26
CA CYS A 929 4.36 -21.82 7.73
C CYS A 929 4.55 -20.35 7.31
N CYS A 930 3.45 -19.67 6.98
CA CYS A 930 3.29 -18.22 6.97
C CYS A 930 4.18 -17.48 5.96
N ARG A 931 4.58 -18.16 4.88
CA ARG A 931 5.44 -17.68 3.82
C ARG A 931 4.79 -17.79 2.43
N GLY A 932 3.46 -18.01 2.38
CA GLY A 932 2.72 -18.23 1.14
C GLY A 932 3.33 -19.39 0.33
N ALA A 933 3.55 -19.17 -0.97
CA ALA A 933 4.16 -20.19 -1.85
C ALA A 933 5.61 -20.62 -1.47
N LYS A 934 6.26 -19.91 -0.54
CA LYS A 934 7.58 -20.28 0.00
C LYS A 934 7.53 -21.12 1.27
N SER A 935 6.34 -21.46 1.74
CA SER A 935 6.17 -22.35 2.89
C SER A 935 6.66 -23.75 2.56
N ASN A 936 7.22 -24.43 3.56
CA ASN A 936 7.65 -25.83 3.46
C ASN A 936 7.09 -26.69 4.62
N TYR A 937 5.96 -26.24 5.14
CA TYR A 937 5.21 -26.84 6.22
C TYR A 937 4.80 -28.29 5.90
N ARG A 938 4.88 -29.20 6.86
CA ARG A 938 4.51 -30.60 6.70
C ARG A 938 4.14 -31.24 8.03
N VAL A 939 3.31 -32.26 8.01
CA VAL A 939 2.79 -32.92 9.21
C VAL A 939 3.54 -34.21 9.49
N ALA A 940 3.89 -34.42 10.75
CA ALA A 940 4.43 -35.69 11.26
C ALA A 940 3.58 -36.23 12.40
N VAL A 941 3.65 -37.54 12.63
CA VAL A 941 2.86 -38.26 13.65
C VAL A 941 3.70 -39.25 14.44
N GLY A 942 3.37 -39.37 15.72
CA GLY A 942 3.79 -40.47 16.60
C GLY A 942 2.63 -40.92 17.48
N ARG A 943 2.75 -42.04 18.16
CA ARG A 943 1.67 -42.60 18.99
C ARG A 943 2.11 -43.07 20.37
N SER A 944 1.17 -43.05 21.28
CA SER A 944 1.34 -43.57 22.66
C SER A 944 0.10 -44.29 23.14
N LYS A 945 0.23 -45.18 24.10
CA LYS A 945 -0.92 -45.79 24.79
C LYS A 945 -1.55 -44.92 25.86
N THR A 946 -0.91 -43.84 26.24
CA THR A 946 -1.40 -42.87 27.24
C THR A 946 -1.27 -41.47 26.73
N VAL A 947 -2.16 -40.56 27.16
CA VAL A 947 -2.05 -39.13 26.86
C VAL A 947 -0.69 -38.57 27.31
N ALA A 948 -0.20 -39.07 28.42
CA ALA A 948 1.08 -38.65 28.97
C ALA A 948 2.30 -38.97 28.11
N GLY A 949 2.21 -39.84 27.08
CA GLY A 949 3.36 -40.30 26.31
C GLY A 949 4.12 -41.47 26.97
N PRO A 950 5.33 -41.79 26.49
CA PRO A 950 6.02 -41.15 25.36
C PRO A 950 5.34 -41.43 24.02
N TYR A 951 5.42 -40.48 23.11
CA TYR A 951 4.93 -40.64 21.73
C TYR A 951 6.07 -41.14 20.84
N LEU A 952 5.89 -42.35 20.30
CA LEU A 952 6.90 -43.02 19.49
C LEU A 952 6.52 -42.94 18.01
N ASP A 953 7.48 -42.68 17.14
CA ASP A 953 7.32 -42.80 15.70
C ASP A 953 7.26 -44.27 15.25
N ARG A 954 7.09 -44.48 13.94
CA ARG A 954 6.97 -45.83 13.37
C ARG A 954 8.22 -46.70 13.56
N ASN A 955 9.37 -46.06 13.78
CA ASN A 955 10.66 -46.70 14.05
C ASN A 955 10.95 -46.85 15.55
N GLY A 956 10.02 -46.45 16.42
CA GLY A 956 10.16 -46.52 17.86
C GLY A 956 10.98 -45.38 18.47
N LYS A 957 11.30 -44.33 17.71
CA LYS A 957 12.02 -43.17 18.24
C LYS A 957 11.04 -42.19 18.92
N ASP A 958 11.39 -41.77 20.12
CA ASP A 958 10.62 -40.80 20.90
C ASP A 958 10.56 -39.43 20.22
N MET A 959 9.36 -38.86 20.07
CA MET A 959 9.15 -37.53 19.52
C MET A 959 9.81 -36.44 20.38
N ALA A 960 9.90 -36.60 21.69
CA ALA A 960 10.65 -35.69 22.56
C ALA A 960 12.15 -35.65 22.23
N LYS A 961 12.67 -36.60 21.48
CA LYS A 961 14.03 -36.77 21.01
C LYS A 961 14.15 -36.62 19.48
N GLY A 962 13.27 -35.84 18.86
CA GLY A 962 13.26 -35.64 17.42
C GLY A 962 12.80 -36.82 16.58
N GLY A 963 11.96 -37.72 17.16
CA GLY A 963 11.18 -38.71 16.42
C GLY A 963 10.00 -38.08 15.69
N GLY A 964 9.34 -38.88 14.87
CA GLY A 964 8.15 -38.50 14.11
C GLY A 964 8.15 -39.18 12.73
N THR A 965 7.00 -39.71 12.34
CA THR A 965 6.79 -40.29 11.01
C THR A 965 6.12 -39.24 10.13
N LEU A 966 6.70 -38.90 8.97
CA LEU A 966 6.08 -38.00 8.00
C LEU A 966 4.70 -38.55 7.60
N PHE A 967 3.68 -37.70 7.69
CA PHE A 967 2.29 -38.02 7.43
C PHE A 967 1.72 -37.30 6.22
N LEU A 968 2.02 -35.99 6.10
CA LEU A 968 1.58 -35.16 4.98
C LEU A 968 2.67 -34.13 4.64
N GLU A 969 2.90 -33.93 3.35
CA GLU A 969 3.67 -32.80 2.83
C GLU A 969 3.06 -32.28 1.52
N GLY A 970 3.40 -31.08 1.09
CA GLY A 970 2.93 -30.50 -0.15
C GLY A 970 3.45 -31.26 -1.37
N ASP A 971 2.57 -31.55 -2.33
CA ASP A 971 2.88 -32.30 -3.55
C ASP A 971 3.52 -31.40 -4.65
N LYS A 972 3.66 -30.11 -4.38
CA LYS A 972 4.18 -29.06 -5.29
C LYS A 972 3.40 -28.91 -6.61
N LYS A 973 2.18 -29.46 -6.66
CA LYS A 973 1.26 -29.35 -7.81
C LYS A 973 -0.03 -28.65 -7.40
N GLU A 974 -0.69 -29.15 -6.40
CA GLU A 974 -1.88 -28.58 -5.80
C GLU A 974 -1.49 -27.74 -4.56
N TRP A 975 -0.53 -28.26 -3.77
CA TRP A 975 -0.12 -27.68 -2.51
C TRP A 975 1.39 -27.49 -2.42
N GLU A 976 1.82 -26.26 -2.17
CA GLU A 976 3.24 -25.95 -1.86
C GLU A 976 3.66 -26.55 -0.53
N ALA A 977 2.79 -26.47 0.45
CA ALA A 977 2.99 -26.96 1.81
C ALA A 977 1.64 -27.19 2.49
N ALA A 978 1.60 -28.01 3.54
CA ALA A 978 0.40 -28.23 4.33
C ALA A 978 0.75 -28.51 5.79
N GLY A 979 -0.01 -27.94 6.72
CA GLY A 979 0.22 -28.12 8.16
C GLY A 979 -0.85 -27.49 9.02
N HIS A 980 -0.59 -27.43 10.31
CA HIS A 980 -1.50 -27.06 11.39
C HIS A 980 -2.80 -27.86 11.28
N CYS A 981 -2.73 -29.10 11.70
CA CYS A 981 -3.77 -30.08 11.46
C CYS A 981 -4.61 -30.36 12.71
N ALA A 982 -5.81 -30.88 12.45
CA ALA A 982 -6.68 -31.49 13.43
C ALA A 982 -7.26 -32.82 12.88
N ALA A 983 -7.68 -33.71 13.76
CA ALA A 983 -8.30 -34.97 13.39
C ALA A 983 -9.55 -35.25 14.26
N TYR A 984 -10.60 -35.76 13.66
CA TYR A 984 -11.89 -35.95 14.31
C TYR A 984 -12.55 -37.24 13.81
N THR A 985 -13.42 -37.80 14.64
CA THR A 985 -14.37 -38.84 14.21
C THR A 985 -15.75 -38.21 14.08
N PHE A 986 -16.23 -38.04 12.86
CA PHE A 986 -17.59 -37.57 12.55
C PHE A 986 -18.33 -38.63 11.77
N ASP A 987 -19.55 -38.98 12.20
CA ASP A 987 -20.43 -39.92 11.49
C ASP A 987 -19.76 -41.29 11.21
N ASN A 988 -18.95 -41.78 12.15
CA ASN A 988 -18.13 -43.01 12.08
C ASN A 988 -17.00 -42.93 11.03
N GLU A 989 -16.63 -41.78 10.57
CA GLU A 989 -15.50 -41.56 9.67
C GLU A 989 -14.43 -40.77 10.42
N ASP A 990 -13.18 -41.24 10.39
CA ASP A 990 -12.04 -40.48 10.89
C ASP A 990 -11.55 -39.52 9.79
N ILE A 991 -11.47 -38.24 10.11
CA ILE A 991 -11.19 -37.17 9.18
C ILE A 991 -10.00 -36.35 9.67
N PHE A 992 -9.09 -36.09 8.74
CA PHE A 992 -7.98 -35.15 8.91
C PHE A 992 -8.31 -33.84 8.23
N ILE A 993 -8.04 -32.74 8.90
CA ILE A 993 -8.10 -31.39 8.34
C ILE A 993 -6.80 -30.63 8.60
N CYS A 994 -6.44 -29.70 7.72
CA CYS A 994 -5.34 -28.75 7.91
C CYS A 994 -5.52 -27.58 6.96
N HIS A 995 -4.65 -26.57 7.03
CA HIS A 995 -4.54 -25.63 5.92
C HIS A 995 -3.39 -26.03 4.99
N GLY A 996 -3.61 -25.82 3.69
CA GLY A 996 -2.59 -25.99 2.65
C GLY A 996 -2.34 -24.67 1.91
N TYR A 997 -1.09 -24.42 1.56
CA TYR A 997 -0.71 -23.28 0.73
C TYR A 997 -0.84 -23.67 -0.74
N SER A 998 -1.84 -23.12 -1.43
CA SER A 998 -2.17 -23.50 -2.81
C SER A 998 -1.06 -23.12 -3.79
N ALA A 999 -0.58 -24.09 -4.56
CA ALA A 999 0.41 -23.85 -5.61
C ALA A 999 -0.19 -23.09 -6.81
N THR A 1000 -1.51 -23.16 -7.00
CA THR A 1000 -2.23 -22.54 -8.12
C THR A 1000 -2.81 -21.17 -7.78
N GLN A 1001 -2.90 -20.81 -6.48
CA GLN A 1001 -3.45 -19.55 -6.00
C GLN A 1001 -2.42 -18.72 -5.21
N ASN A 1002 -1.19 -18.65 -5.70
CA ASN A 1002 -0.10 -17.87 -5.13
C ASN A 1002 0.14 -18.07 -3.63
N GLY A 1003 0.01 -19.31 -3.17
CA GLY A 1003 0.22 -19.66 -1.76
C GLY A 1003 -0.91 -19.25 -0.82
N ALA A 1004 -2.13 -19.05 -1.33
CA ALA A 1004 -3.31 -18.85 -0.47
C ALA A 1004 -3.52 -20.04 0.45
N ALA A 1005 -3.82 -19.79 1.73
CA ALA A 1005 -4.07 -20.83 2.71
C ALA A 1005 -5.54 -21.27 2.62
N LEU A 1006 -5.77 -22.52 2.22
CA LEU A 1006 -7.10 -23.11 1.99
C LEU A 1006 -7.27 -24.36 2.84
N LEU A 1007 -8.53 -24.70 3.15
CA LEU A 1007 -8.87 -25.90 3.89
C LEU A 1007 -8.59 -27.16 3.08
N ILE A 1008 -7.82 -28.07 3.66
CA ILE A 1008 -7.66 -29.45 3.20
C ILE A 1008 -8.48 -30.33 4.14
N GLN A 1009 -9.29 -31.25 3.55
CA GLN A 1009 -10.01 -32.29 4.29
C GLN A 1009 -9.77 -33.64 3.60
N ARG A 1010 -9.37 -34.65 4.36
CA ARG A 1010 -9.16 -36.02 3.83
C ARG A 1010 -9.58 -37.06 4.84
N PRO A 1011 -10.19 -38.19 4.43
CA PRO A 1011 -10.43 -39.33 5.30
C PRO A 1011 -9.10 -39.94 5.77
N ILE A 1012 -9.10 -40.44 7.03
CA ILE A 1012 -8.02 -41.23 7.59
C ILE A 1012 -8.43 -42.72 7.50
N SER A 1013 -7.59 -43.53 6.92
CA SER A 1013 -7.65 -44.97 7.01
C SER A 1013 -6.55 -45.52 7.95
N TRP A 1014 -6.71 -46.73 8.46
CA TRP A 1014 -5.79 -47.28 9.42
C TRP A 1014 -5.18 -48.58 8.90
N THR A 1015 -3.89 -48.73 9.03
CA THR A 1015 -3.20 -49.97 8.73
C THR A 1015 -3.53 -51.03 9.76
N ALA A 1016 -3.22 -52.31 9.48
CA ALA A 1016 -3.47 -53.41 10.41
C ALA A 1016 -2.72 -53.25 11.75
N ASP A 1017 -1.60 -52.54 11.74
CA ASP A 1017 -0.82 -52.19 12.94
C ASP A 1017 -1.22 -50.79 13.51
N GLN A 1018 -2.41 -50.32 13.14
CA GLN A 1018 -3.04 -49.08 13.62
C GLN A 1018 -2.19 -47.81 13.37
N TRP A 1019 -1.58 -47.63 12.20
CA TRP A 1019 -1.02 -46.35 11.79
C TRP A 1019 -1.96 -45.62 10.84
N PRO A 1020 -2.07 -44.26 10.96
CA PRO A 1020 -2.92 -43.47 10.10
C PRO A 1020 -2.32 -43.37 8.68
N VAL A 1021 -3.21 -43.37 7.69
CA VAL A 1021 -2.90 -43.19 6.28
C VAL A 1021 -3.97 -42.28 5.67
N LEU A 1022 -3.59 -41.21 4.95
CA LEU A 1022 -4.53 -40.36 4.22
C LEU A 1022 -4.99 -41.06 2.92
N GLN A 1023 -6.29 -40.95 2.63
CA GLN A 1023 -6.88 -41.40 1.38
C GLN A 1023 -6.82 -40.34 0.30
#